data_b98ef9e15ee09c8b3e22c90fffdd993b
#
_entry.id   b98ef9e15ee09c8b3e22c90fffdd993b
#
_cell.length_a   1.000
_cell.length_b   1.000
_cell.length_c   1.000
_cell.angle_alpha   90.00
_cell.angle_beta   90.00
_cell.angle_gamma   90.00
#
_symmetry.space_group_name_H-M   'P 1'
#
loop_
_entity.id
_entity.type
_entity.pdbx_description
1 polymer ?
#
loop_
_entity_poly.entity_id
_entity_poly.type
_entity_poly.pdbx_seq_one_letter_code
_entity_poly.pdbx_strand_id
1 'polypeptide(L)'
;VNHGSPPPASMAPRVPGYGGGHARSAPPPQRGPRSRGRGDGVSDQHLPAAPVDPDQQPQHPDLPAERDYVAGLYARLDALRAQTAEQLAEVRRTRPTGTHQSRFERDAFATLYEDRLSQLWSVENRLCFGRLDLQPGAEEPRRYVGRLGLSDERGGQLLVDWRAPAAQDFYQATAAAPRDVVRRRHLLTAGRRVTDLEDEVLVAGEGGTTTGDAALLAAVSAPRTGRMGDIVATIQAEQDRIIRASDRGVLVVQGGPGTGKTAVALHRTAYLLYTHRERLARSGVLLVGPSPVFLRYVEQVLPALGETGVVTLTPAELYPAATATAEEDPEAARVKGDLRMVDVLAAAVAARQRIPARPVRIDVDGTPVALRPDAVASARNRARRTRKPHNEARVTFVREVLSSLAQQLARGRNLDLAEERADLVTELRENVDVRREVNLCWMPLTPEKVLAQLLVSPERLAAAAPRLSPAERRALLRPRERATDWTEADVPLLDELAELLGDLDDSTRRAEGRAAAEREAELAYARTVLETTNAGHEMVSAELLADRFSVDGPVGTVAERAVADRTWAYGHVVVDEAQELSAMAWRLLERRCPSRSMTLVGDVAQTSSEAGAHSWAQALQPLVDDRWRLEELTVNYRTPARIARVAADVLAAAGIDARPPTPVREGEHEPVAVLLDATDPAATVLAEVREQLPHLGGGRLAVLTAREDGPLGAGALRRSLRAALPARTVAAGHDDLDAPVSVLDVRRAKGLEFDAVLLVEPAEVLHRGSRGANDLYVALTRATQRLVILHAQPLPPGMDVAGR
;
A
#
# COMPACT_ATOMS: atom_id res chain seq x y z
N VAL A 1 21.67 -55.92 19.92
CA VAL A 1 21.74 -56.68 18.65
C VAL A 1 20.53 -56.29 17.86
N ASN A 2 20.61 -55.33 17.00
CA ASN A 2 20.14 -55.43 15.60
C ASN A 2 20.38 -54.11 14.86
N HIS A 3 20.94 -54.29 13.68
CA HIS A 3 21.27 -53.24 12.71
C HIS A 3 20.00 -52.62 12.09
N GLY A 4 19.93 -51.32 11.98
CA GLY A 4 18.96 -50.57 11.20
C GLY A 4 19.68 -49.53 10.36
N SER A 5 19.61 -49.70 9.03
CA SER A 5 20.22 -48.87 7.97
C SER A 5 19.66 -47.44 7.93
N PRO A 6 20.40 -46.48 7.44
CA PRO A 6 19.92 -45.09 7.32
C PRO A 6 19.06 -44.87 6.06
N PRO A 7 18.17 -43.87 6.05
CA PRO A 7 17.36 -43.53 4.88
C PRO A 7 18.14 -42.74 3.82
N PRO A 8 17.69 -42.73 2.56
CA PRO A 8 18.41 -42.14 1.43
C PRO A 8 18.34 -40.60 1.36
N ALA A 9 19.42 -40.03 0.86
CA ALA A 9 19.64 -38.61 0.67
C ALA A 9 18.67 -37.99 -0.36
N SER A 10 18.12 -36.82 0.00
CA SER A 10 17.33 -35.94 -0.84
C SER A 10 18.22 -35.28 -1.90
N MET A 11 17.81 -35.41 -3.16
CA MET A 11 18.41 -34.75 -4.33
C MET A 11 18.12 -33.23 -4.31
N ALA A 12 19.18 -32.43 -4.32
CA ALA A 12 19.11 -31.01 -4.66
C ALA A 12 19.09 -30.82 -6.19
N PRO A 13 18.41 -29.81 -6.73
CA PRO A 13 18.40 -29.52 -8.15
C PRO A 13 19.70 -28.84 -8.60
N ARG A 14 20.24 -29.30 -9.72
CA ARG A 14 21.42 -28.77 -10.40
C ARG A 14 21.12 -27.43 -11.09
N VAL A 15 21.98 -26.45 -10.88
CA VAL A 15 22.06 -25.22 -11.65
C VAL A 15 22.90 -25.49 -12.92
N PRO A 16 22.47 -25.04 -14.13
CA PRO A 16 23.30 -25.16 -15.33
C PRO A 16 24.37 -24.05 -15.35
N GLY A 17 25.63 -24.48 -15.47
CA GLY A 17 26.77 -23.58 -15.65
C GLY A 17 26.83 -23.01 -17.07
N TYR A 18 27.14 -21.74 -17.17
CA TYR A 18 27.52 -21.07 -18.42
C TYR A 18 29.01 -21.32 -18.70
N GLY A 19 29.28 -22.08 -19.75
CA GLY A 19 30.59 -22.24 -20.34
C GLY A 19 30.76 -21.25 -21.50
N GLY A 20 31.78 -20.42 -21.46
CA GLY A 20 32.15 -19.51 -22.50
C GLY A 20 32.76 -20.20 -23.73
N GLY A 21 32.43 -19.72 -24.91
CA GLY A 21 33.04 -20.10 -26.17
C GLY A 21 33.09 -18.92 -27.11
N HIS A 22 34.29 -18.33 -27.25
CA HIS A 22 34.58 -17.33 -28.29
C HIS A 22 34.51 -17.95 -29.69
N ALA A 23 33.65 -17.46 -30.55
CA ALA A 23 33.74 -17.66 -31.99
C ALA A 23 33.72 -16.29 -32.70
N ARG A 24 34.85 -15.94 -33.29
CA ARG A 24 35.01 -14.81 -34.19
C ARG A 24 34.29 -15.16 -35.51
N SER A 25 33.39 -14.29 -36.00
CA SER A 25 32.88 -14.34 -37.35
C SER A 25 33.23 -13.04 -38.08
N ALA A 26 33.78 -13.23 -39.28
CA ALA A 26 34.26 -12.21 -40.19
C ALA A 26 33.11 -11.49 -40.93
N PRO A 27 33.37 -10.29 -41.52
CA PRO A 27 32.36 -9.49 -42.21
C PRO A 27 32.08 -9.96 -43.64
N PRO A 28 30.86 -9.75 -44.19
CA PRO A 28 30.54 -10.10 -45.57
C PRO A 28 31.03 -9.02 -46.57
N PRO A 29 31.22 -9.41 -47.85
CA PRO A 29 31.88 -8.61 -48.83
C PRO A 29 31.00 -7.52 -49.51
N GLN A 30 31.64 -6.42 -49.82
CA GLN A 30 31.10 -5.32 -50.63
C GLN A 30 30.83 -5.77 -52.09
N ARG A 31 29.67 -5.40 -52.61
CA ARG A 31 29.41 -5.42 -54.06
C ARG A 31 29.23 -3.98 -54.56
N GLY A 32 30.04 -3.64 -55.57
CA GLY A 32 30.07 -2.38 -56.29
C GLY A 32 28.88 -2.17 -57.23
N PRO A 33 28.85 -1.03 -57.95
CA PRO A 33 27.65 -0.47 -58.54
C PRO A 33 27.40 -0.96 -59.96
N ARG A 34 26.12 -1.09 -60.33
CA ARG A 34 25.73 -1.17 -61.77
C ARG A 34 24.75 -0.06 -62.13
N SER A 35 24.96 0.47 -63.25
CA SER A 35 24.45 1.66 -63.91
C SER A 35 23.09 1.49 -64.61
N ARG A 36 22.34 2.64 -64.65
CA ARG A 36 21.51 3.19 -65.70
C ARG A 36 20.33 2.40 -66.31
N GLY A 37 19.17 3.03 -66.17
CA GLY A 37 18.01 2.87 -67.04
C GLY A 37 17.02 4.03 -66.83
N ARG A 38 16.83 4.88 -67.81
CA ARG A 38 15.85 5.95 -67.92
C ARG A 38 14.43 5.37 -68.09
N GLY A 39 13.43 6.06 -67.53
CA GLY A 39 12.03 5.84 -67.83
C GLY A 39 11.15 6.85 -67.14
N ASP A 40 10.58 7.78 -67.92
CA ASP A 40 9.65 8.83 -67.50
C ASP A 40 8.32 8.27 -66.98
N GLY A 41 7.71 8.92 -65.94
CA GLY A 41 6.37 8.63 -65.57
C GLY A 41 5.94 9.41 -64.31
N VAL A 42 5.33 10.55 -64.48
CA VAL A 42 4.71 11.40 -63.47
C VAL A 42 3.56 10.66 -62.82
N SER A 43 3.60 10.53 -61.50
CA SER A 43 2.40 10.38 -60.66
C SER A 43 2.70 10.85 -59.21
N ASP A 44 1.98 11.89 -58.84
CA ASP A 44 1.91 12.44 -57.48
C ASP A 44 1.42 11.38 -56.51
N GLN A 45 2.31 10.89 -55.63
CA GLN A 45 1.91 10.16 -54.43
C GLN A 45 2.64 10.78 -53.25
N HIS A 46 1.85 11.30 -52.32
CA HIS A 46 2.31 11.74 -51.01
C HIS A 46 3.08 10.58 -50.32
N LEU A 47 4.41 10.74 -50.30
CA LEU A 47 5.28 9.95 -49.42
C LEU A 47 5.12 10.46 -47.99
N PRO A 48 4.98 9.59 -47.00
CA PRO A 48 5.07 10.01 -45.60
C PRO A 48 6.49 10.58 -45.37
N ALA A 49 6.53 11.71 -44.68
CA ALA A 49 7.78 12.38 -44.33
C ALA A 49 8.71 11.40 -43.58
N ALA A 50 9.94 11.33 -43.97
CA ALA A 50 10.99 10.60 -43.27
C ALA A 50 11.06 11.10 -41.83
N PRO A 51 11.32 10.22 -40.80
CA PRO A 51 11.52 10.66 -39.45
C PRO A 51 12.61 11.71 -39.40
N VAL A 52 12.26 12.90 -38.92
CA VAL A 52 13.17 14.02 -38.72
C VAL A 52 14.21 13.58 -37.70
N ASP A 53 15.50 13.67 -38.07
CA ASP A 53 16.60 13.42 -37.16
C ASP A 53 16.49 14.38 -35.95
N PRO A 54 16.41 13.89 -34.71
CA PRO A 54 16.23 14.73 -33.53
C PRO A 54 17.36 15.75 -33.29
N ASP A 55 18.49 15.62 -34.00
CA ASP A 55 19.61 16.58 -33.93
C ASP A 55 19.43 17.82 -34.84
N GLN A 56 18.33 17.95 -35.62
CA GLN A 56 18.09 19.07 -36.53
C GLN A 56 17.09 20.12 -36.03
N GLN A 57 16.54 19.99 -34.84
CA GLN A 57 15.74 21.06 -34.19
C GLN A 57 16.67 22.15 -33.62
N PRO A 58 16.27 23.46 -33.68
CA PRO A 58 17.08 24.53 -33.08
C PRO A 58 17.19 24.25 -31.55
N GLN A 59 18.39 23.83 -31.15
CA GLN A 59 18.65 23.49 -29.74
C GLN A 59 18.70 24.79 -28.93
N HIS A 60 18.17 24.76 -27.72
CA HIS A 60 18.23 25.88 -26.78
C HIS A 60 19.68 26.32 -26.56
N PRO A 61 20.01 27.63 -26.63
CA PRO A 61 21.40 28.12 -26.58
C PRO A 61 22.15 27.71 -25.31
N ASP A 62 21.47 27.57 -24.18
CA ASP A 62 22.07 27.17 -22.90
C ASP A 62 22.23 25.66 -22.74
N LEU A 63 21.72 24.84 -23.67
CA LEU A 63 21.68 23.37 -23.51
C LEU A 63 23.08 22.75 -23.33
N PRO A 64 24.16 23.20 -24.01
CA PRO A 64 25.49 22.67 -23.75
C PRO A 64 25.96 22.90 -22.31
N ALA A 65 25.75 24.09 -21.78
CA ALA A 65 26.15 24.44 -20.41
C ALA A 65 25.40 23.62 -19.34
N GLU A 66 24.11 23.36 -19.55
CA GLU A 66 23.33 22.51 -18.68
C GLU A 66 23.76 21.04 -18.75
N ARG A 67 24.10 20.57 -19.95
CA ARG A 67 24.67 19.22 -20.14
C ARG A 67 25.96 19.03 -19.36
N ASP A 68 26.88 20.00 -19.44
CA ASP A 68 28.15 19.96 -18.73
C ASP A 68 27.96 20.00 -17.22
N TYR A 69 27.05 20.85 -16.72
CA TYR A 69 26.73 20.90 -15.29
C TYR A 69 26.16 19.58 -14.79
N VAL A 70 25.14 19.04 -15.46
CA VAL A 70 24.50 17.78 -15.08
C VAL A 70 25.48 16.59 -15.18
N ALA A 71 26.38 16.60 -16.18
CA ALA A 71 27.46 15.61 -16.25
C ALA A 71 28.38 15.67 -15.01
N GLY A 72 28.70 16.88 -14.54
CA GLY A 72 29.42 17.09 -13.28
C GLY A 72 28.70 16.52 -12.04
N LEU A 73 27.38 16.68 -11.97
CA LEU A 73 26.56 16.06 -10.90
C LEU A 73 26.65 14.54 -10.94
N TYR A 74 26.56 13.92 -12.11
CA TYR A 74 26.72 12.47 -12.26
C TYR A 74 28.14 12.00 -11.92
N ALA A 75 29.18 12.75 -12.28
CA ALA A 75 30.54 12.43 -11.88
C ALA A 75 30.71 12.44 -10.36
N ARG A 76 30.09 13.42 -9.68
CA ARG A 76 30.05 13.46 -8.20
C ARG A 76 29.28 12.30 -7.61
N LEU A 77 28.12 11.95 -8.17
CA LEU A 77 27.33 10.78 -7.77
C LEU A 77 28.13 9.49 -7.89
N ASP A 78 28.83 9.30 -8.99
CA ASP A 78 29.65 8.12 -9.24
C ASP A 78 30.85 8.06 -8.27
N ALA A 79 31.46 9.21 -7.94
CA ALA A 79 32.51 9.31 -6.93
C ALA A 79 31.99 8.90 -5.53
N LEU A 80 30.78 9.35 -5.15
CA LEU A 80 30.15 8.95 -3.88
C LEU A 80 29.82 7.46 -3.84
N ARG A 81 29.36 6.87 -4.95
CA ARG A 81 29.15 5.42 -5.09
C ARG A 81 30.44 4.64 -4.89
N ALA A 82 31.52 5.06 -5.56
CA ALA A 82 32.81 4.43 -5.44
C ALA A 82 33.35 4.50 -4.01
N GLN A 83 33.29 5.66 -3.37
CA GLN A 83 33.70 5.87 -1.98
C GLN A 83 32.88 4.98 -1.02
N THR A 84 31.55 4.96 -1.17
CA THR A 84 30.67 4.13 -0.30
C THR A 84 30.92 2.63 -0.52
N ALA A 85 31.17 2.21 -1.76
CA ALA A 85 31.50 0.83 -2.08
C ALA A 85 32.88 0.42 -1.49
N GLU A 86 33.85 1.32 -1.48
CA GLU A 86 35.17 1.09 -0.84
C GLU A 86 35.02 0.96 0.67
N GLN A 87 34.24 1.85 1.32
CA GLN A 87 33.94 1.78 2.75
C GLN A 87 33.24 0.46 3.11
N LEU A 88 32.27 0.03 2.31
CA LEU A 88 31.62 -1.28 2.48
C LEU A 88 32.62 -2.43 2.35
N ALA A 89 33.49 -2.38 1.34
CA ALA A 89 34.50 -3.40 1.13
C ALA A 89 35.53 -3.45 2.27
N GLU A 90 35.87 -2.30 2.86
CA GLU A 90 36.76 -2.21 4.01
C GLU A 90 36.11 -2.80 5.26
N VAL A 91 34.87 -2.43 5.57
CA VAL A 91 34.10 -3.00 6.67
C VAL A 91 33.98 -4.52 6.54
N ARG A 92 33.72 -5.03 5.34
CA ARG A 92 33.65 -6.48 5.08
C ARG A 92 35.00 -7.19 5.19
N ARG A 93 36.13 -6.52 4.88
CA ARG A 93 37.50 -7.06 5.02
C ARG A 93 38.00 -7.07 6.44
N THR A 94 37.54 -6.20 7.30
CA THR A 94 37.91 -6.13 8.71
C THR A 94 37.50 -7.41 9.41
N ARG A 95 38.51 -8.19 9.85
CA ARG A 95 38.26 -9.42 10.62
C ARG A 95 37.79 -9.06 12.01
N PRO A 96 36.65 -9.56 12.46
CA PRO A 96 36.16 -9.27 13.80
C PRO A 96 37.13 -9.85 14.82
N THR A 97 37.55 -9.04 15.78
CA THR A 97 38.41 -9.46 16.91
C THR A 97 37.58 -10.29 17.91
N GLY A 98 37.28 -11.55 17.56
CA GLY A 98 36.87 -12.58 18.49
C GLY A 98 35.59 -12.42 19.33
N THR A 99 35.06 -11.22 19.51
CA THR A 99 33.85 -10.94 20.30
C THR A 99 32.61 -10.92 19.40
N HIS A 100 31.48 -11.40 19.90
CA HIS A 100 30.19 -11.30 19.23
C HIS A 100 29.89 -9.84 18.83
N GLN A 101 30.21 -8.92 19.70
CA GLN A 101 30.00 -7.48 19.54
C GLN A 101 30.70 -6.89 18.30
N SER A 102 31.98 -7.21 18.07
CA SER A 102 32.70 -6.69 16.89
C SER A 102 32.18 -7.23 15.55
N ARG A 103 31.51 -8.38 15.56
CA ARG A 103 30.85 -8.92 14.39
C ARG A 103 29.58 -8.13 14.09
N PHE A 104 28.77 -7.81 15.10
CA PHE A 104 27.54 -7.04 14.95
C PHE A 104 27.81 -5.61 14.49
N GLU A 105 28.80 -4.93 15.05
CA GLU A 105 29.22 -3.60 14.62
C GLU A 105 29.58 -3.59 13.13
N ARG A 106 30.37 -4.56 12.69
CA ARG A 106 30.73 -4.71 11.28
C ARG A 106 29.51 -4.91 10.38
N ASP A 107 28.61 -5.82 10.76
CA ASP A 107 27.43 -6.16 9.96
C ASP A 107 26.44 -4.98 9.92
N ALA A 108 26.31 -4.21 11.00
CA ALA A 108 25.53 -2.96 11.03
C ALA A 108 26.07 -1.90 10.07
N PHE A 109 27.39 -1.65 10.09
CA PHE A 109 28.01 -0.71 9.15
C PHE A 109 27.94 -1.20 7.70
N ALA A 110 28.10 -2.51 7.46
CA ALA A 110 27.94 -3.09 6.13
C ALA A 110 26.55 -2.82 5.56
N THR A 111 25.50 -3.09 6.33
CA THR A 111 24.12 -2.84 5.89
C THR A 111 23.84 -1.34 5.67
N LEU A 112 24.41 -0.47 6.51
CA LEU A 112 24.30 0.98 6.33
C LEU A 112 24.86 1.43 4.98
N TYR A 113 26.06 0.96 4.63
CA TYR A 113 26.67 1.29 3.34
C TYR A 113 25.93 0.65 2.17
N GLU A 114 25.35 -0.55 2.34
CA GLU A 114 24.47 -1.18 1.35
C GLU A 114 23.22 -0.37 1.08
N ASP A 115 22.54 0.09 2.14
CA ASP A 115 21.37 0.96 2.02
C ASP A 115 21.73 2.29 1.32
N ARG A 116 22.87 2.87 1.69
CA ARG A 116 23.35 4.11 1.05
C ARG A 116 23.66 3.89 -0.43
N LEU A 117 24.31 2.80 -0.78
CA LEU A 117 24.55 2.43 -2.17
C LEU A 117 23.25 2.24 -2.93
N SER A 118 22.26 1.56 -2.35
CA SER A 118 20.95 1.40 -2.94
C SER A 118 20.28 2.75 -3.22
N GLN A 119 20.31 3.69 -2.27
CA GLN A 119 19.81 5.04 -2.47
C GLN A 119 20.53 5.78 -3.60
N LEU A 120 21.87 5.71 -3.64
CA LEU A 120 22.66 6.35 -4.70
C LEU A 120 22.37 5.73 -6.08
N TRP A 121 22.11 4.43 -6.17
CA TRP A 121 21.73 3.75 -7.41
C TRP A 121 20.28 4.02 -7.84
N SER A 122 19.37 4.27 -6.93
CA SER A 122 17.96 4.56 -7.24
C SER A 122 17.76 5.83 -8.06
N VAL A 123 18.71 6.78 -7.97
CA VAL A 123 18.66 8.06 -8.70
C VAL A 123 19.50 8.08 -10.00
N GLU A 124 19.74 6.91 -10.59
CA GLU A 124 20.51 6.78 -11.84
C GLU A 124 19.93 7.61 -13.00
N ASN A 125 18.60 7.68 -13.07
CA ASN A 125 17.90 8.44 -14.10
C ASN A 125 17.31 9.72 -13.52
N ARG A 126 17.39 10.82 -14.27
CA ARG A 126 16.79 12.12 -13.91
C ARG A 126 17.27 12.64 -12.55
N LEU A 127 18.54 12.53 -12.26
CA LEU A 127 19.15 13.03 -11.02
C LEU A 127 18.80 14.49 -10.76
N CYS A 128 18.97 15.34 -11.78
CA CYS A 128 18.59 16.75 -11.78
C CYS A 128 17.49 16.98 -12.82
N PHE A 129 16.44 17.71 -12.46
CA PHE A 129 15.29 17.96 -13.33
C PHE A 129 14.88 19.44 -13.41
N GLY A 130 15.51 20.30 -12.60
CA GLY A 130 15.16 21.72 -12.61
C GLY A 130 16.23 22.64 -12.13
N ARG A 131 16.08 23.91 -12.48
CA ARG A 131 16.92 25.04 -12.01
C ARG A 131 16.05 26.23 -11.71
N LEU A 132 16.33 26.90 -10.62
CA LEU A 132 15.82 28.23 -10.29
C LEU A 132 16.92 29.27 -10.53
N ASP A 133 16.57 30.35 -11.24
CA ASP A 133 17.34 31.57 -11.28
C ASP A 133 16.66 32.56 -10.35
N LEU A 134 17.37 33.01 -9.33
CA LEU A 134 16.87 33.91 -8.28
C LEU A 134 17.24 35.36 -8.58
N GLN A 135 16.58 36.29 -7.89
CA GLN A 135 16.84 37.72 -8.06
C GLN A 135 18.30 38.09 -7.75
N PRO A 136 18.85 39.12 -8.43
CA PRO A 136 20.20 39.60 -8.16
C PRO A 136 20.32 40.04 -6.69
N GLY A 137 21.32 39.49 -5.98
CA GLY A 137 21.53 39.71 -4.55
C GLY A 137 21.25 38.52 -3.66
N ALA A 138 20.71 37.44 -4.18
CA ALA A 138 20.65 36.17 -3.48
C ALA A 138 22.06 35.58 -3.29
N GLU A 139 22.33 34.93 -2.15
CA GLU A 139 23.64 34.27 -1.89
C GLU A 139 23.99 33.25 -2.96
N GLU A 140 23.00 32.54 -3.49
CA GLU A 140 23.13 31.59 -4.59
C GLU A 140 22.18 31.99 -5.73
N PRO A 141 22.65 32.68 -6.79
CA PRO A 141 21.79 33.16 -7.87
C PRO A 141 21.19 32.06 -8.73
N ARG A 142 21.75 30.87 -8.68
CA ARG A 142 21.25 29.66 -9.38
C ARG A 142 21.18 28.48 -8.43
N ARG A 143 20.02 27.80 -8.42
CA ARG A 143 19.77 26.65 -7.56
C ARG A 143 19.24 25.50 -8.39
N TYR A 144 20.00 24.41 -8.44
CA TYR A 144 19.58 23.20 -9.11
C TYR A 144 18.79 22.32 -8.20
N VAL A 145 17.68 21.75 -8.70
CA VAL A 145 16.77 20.89 -7.95
C VAL A 145 16.78 19.49 -8.55
N GLY A 146 16.90 18.50 -7.69
CA GLY A 146 16.97 17.11 -8.10
C GLY A 146 16.39 16.14 -7.08
N ARG A 147 16.57 14.86 -7.34
CA ARG A 147 16.03 13.78 -6.51
C ARG A 147 16.81 13.52 -5.24
N LEU A 148 18.06 13.93 -5.20
CA LEU A 148 18.96 13.75 -4.09
C LEU A 148 19.77 15.03 -3.91
N GLY A 149 20.07 15.42 -2.68
CA GLY A 149 20.99 16.49 -2.39
C GLY A 149 22.44 16.05 -2.61
N LEU A 150 23.24 16.87 -3.32
CA LEU A 150 24.67 16.65 -3.53
C LEU A 150 25.45 17.88 -3.11
N SER A 151 26.57 17.66 -2.41
CA SER A 151 27.54 18.68 -2.06
C SER A 151 28.90 18.35 -2.66
N ASP A 152 29.70 19.39 -2.91
CA ASP A 152 31.09 19.22 -3.28
C ASP A 152 31.96 18.75 -2.09
N GLU A 153 33.24 18.60 -2.31
CA GLU A 153 34.19 18.16 -1.25
C GLU A 153 34.40 19.20 -0.15
N ARG A 154 33.98 20.44 -0.39
CA ARG A 154 34.13 21.58 0.55
C ARG A 154 32.80 21.89 1.27
N GLY A 155 31.75 21.13 1.00
CA GLY A 155 30.40 21.32 1.57
C GLY A 155 29.52 22.30 0.78
N GLY A 156 29.99 22.82 -0.37
CA GLY A 156 29.19 23.68 -1.24
C GLY A 156 28.04 22.88 -1.89
N GLN A 157 26.84 23.44 -1.92
CA GLN A 157 25.66 22.76 -2.44
C GLN A 157 25.67 22.74 -3.97
N LEU A 158 25.75 21.54 -4.58
CA LEU A 158 25.69 21.34 -6.03
C LEU A 158 24.26 21.06 -6.49
N LEU A 159 23.48 20.31 -5.72
CA LEU A 159 22.14 19.89 -6.06
C LEU A 159 21.28 19.89 -4.80
N VAL A 160 20.14 20.57 -4.85
CA VAL A 160 19.15 20.61 -3.75
C VAL A 160 18.20 19.44 -3.90
N ASP A 161 17.99 18.71 -2.81
CA ASP A 161 16.94 17.69 -2.76
C ASP A 161 15.56 18.36 -2.88
N TRP A 162 14.68 17.82 -3.73
CA TRP A 162 13.35 18.37 -3.97
C TRP A 162 12.50 18.49 -2.71
N ARG A 163 12.77 17.66 -1.69
CA ARG A 163 12.08 17.66 -0.40
C ARG A 163 12.51 18.80 0.52
N ALA A 164 13.71 19.32 0.31
CA ALA A 164 14.24 20.39 1.13
C ALA A 164 13.40 21.68 1.01
N PRO A 165 13.30 22.49 2.08
CA PRO A 165 12.61 23.79 2.03
C PRO A 165 13.13 24.69 0.91
N ALA A 166 14.42 24.66 0.63
CA ALA A 166 15.05 25.46 -0.42
C ALA A 166 14.56 25.10 -1.86
N ALA A 167 13.97 23.94 -2.07
CA ALA A 167 13.37 23.53 -3.34
C ALA A 167 11.89 23.92 -3.48
N GLN A 168 11.26 24.42 -2.42
CA GLN A 168 9.82 24.73 -2.41
C GLN A 168 9.40 25.68 -3.52
N ASP A 169 10.23 26.70 -3.78
CA ASP A 169 9.92 27.73 -4.77
C ASP A 169 9.94 27.19 -6.21
N PHE A 170 10.59 26.06 -6.46
CA PHE A 170 10.51 25.36 -7.74
C PHE A 170 9.09 24.91 -8.08
N TYR A 171 8.27 24.58 -7.08
CA TYR A 171 6.89 24.11 -7.27
C TYR A 171 5.86 25.22 -7.06
N GLN A 172 6.11 26.14 -6.12
CA GLN A 172 5.11 27.09 -5.66
C GLN A 172 5.23 28.51 -6.23
N ALA A 173 6.37 28.88 -6.82
CA ALA A 173 6.51 30.19 -7.45
C ALA A 173 5.61 30.27 -8.70
N THR A 174 4.88 31.36 -8.84
CA THR A 174 3.99 31.66 -9.97
C THR A 174 4.19 33.10 -10.43
N ALA A 175 3.75 33.45 -11.64
CA ALA A 175 3.82 34.84 -12.12
C ALA A 175 3.08 35.83 -11.19
N ALA A 176 2.03 35.37 -10.48
CA ALA A 176 1.31 36.19 -9.51
C ALA A 176 2.04 36.29 -8.14
N ALA A 177 2.88 35.32 -7.80
CA ALA A 177 3.66 35.25 -6.57
C ALA A 177 5.04 34.62 -6.84
N PRO A 178 5.98 35.37 -7.41
CA PRO A 178 7.25 34.85 -7.93
C PRO A 178 8.24 34.41 -6.83
N ARG A 179 8.08 34.80 -5.58
CA ARG A 179 8.91 34.37 -4.43
C ARG A 179 10.42 34.47 -4.68
N ASP A 180 10.90 35.59 -5.18
CA ASP A 180 12.29 35.85 -5.57
C ASP A 180 12.80 35.02 -6.75
N VAL A 181 11.97 34.21 -7.40
CA VAL A 181 12.33 33.47 -8.61
C VAL A 181 12.11 34.35 -9.83
N VAL A 182 13.17 34.54 -10.59
CA VAL A 182 13.11 35.24 -11.88
C VAL A 182 12.70 34.28 -13.00
N ARG A 183 13.32 33.11 -13.00
CA ARG A 183 13.09 32.09 -14.01
C ARG A 183 13.13 30.69 -13.38
N ARG A 184 12.18 29.86 -13.75
CA ARG A 184 12.18 28.42 -13.52
C ARG A 184 12.51 27.71 -14.83
N ARG A 185 13.51 26.83 -14.80
CA ARG A 185 13.94 26.01 -15.92
C ARG A 185 13.69 24.54 -15.65
N HIS A 186 12.94 23.88 -16.50
CA HIS A 186 12.80 22.43 -16.50
C HIS A 186 13.86 21.80 -17.40
N LEU A 187 14.53 20.77 -16.89
CA LEU A 187 15.55 20.00 -17.60
C LEU A 187 14.94 18.68 -18.06
N LEU A 188 14.69 18.56 -19.37
CA LEU A 188 14.20 17.33 -19.96
C LEU A 188 15.39 16.38 -20.18
N THR A 189 15.29 15.15 -19.67
CA THR A 189 16.41 14.22 -19.65
C THR A 189 16.02 12.85 -20.21
N ALA A 190 16.95 12.23 -20.93
CA ALA A 190 16.90 10.81 -21.30
C ALA A 190 18.12 10.11 -20.66
N GLY A 191 17.84 9.22 -19.67
CA GLY A 191 18.91 8.67 -18.84
C GLY A 191 19.67 9.76 -18.08
N ARG A 192 20.98 9.79 -18.26
CA ARG A 192 21.89 10.80 -17.66
C ARG A 192 22.01 12.09 -18.48
N ARG A 193 21.50 12.12 -19.70
CA ARG A 193 21.72 13.25 -20.65
C ARG A 193 20.52 14.19 -20.62
N VAL A 194 20.79 15.50 -20.56
CA VAL A 194 19.79 16.54 -20.81
C VAL A 194 19.53 16.61 -22.33
N THR A 195 18.27 16.43 -22.70
CA THR A 195 17.83 16.43 -24.11
C THR A 195 17.31 17.78 -24.54
N ASP A 196 16.56 18.47 -23.66
CA ASP A 196 15.95 19.77 -23.97
C ASP A 196 15.73 20.59 -22.68
N LEU A 197 15.40 21.89 -22.84
CA LEU A 197 15.17 22.85 -21.78
C LEU A 197 13.85 23.59 -22.01
N GLU A 198 13.09 23.79 -20.92
CA GLU A 198 11.89 24.61 -20.93
C GLU A 198 12.02 25.71 -19.88
N ASP A 199 11.94 26.97 -20.30
CA ASP A 199 12.07 28.14 -19.43
C ASP A 199 10.69 28.79 -19.17
N GLU A 200 10.38 29.02 -17.90
CA GLU A 200 9.24 29.80 -17.44
C GLU A 200 9.74 31.04 -16.72
N VAL A 201 9.50 32.22 -17.31
CA VAL A 201 9.87 33.52 -16.73
C VAL A 201 8.72 34.01 -15.84
N LEU A 202 8.98 34.23 -14.56
CA LEU A 202 7.97 34.58 -13.54
C LEU A 202 7.87 36.11 -13.26
N VAL A 203 8.86 36.89 -13.71
CA VAL A 203 8.87 38.35 -13.47
C VAL A 203 8.45 39.08 -14.75
N ALA A 204 7.47 39.97 -14.65
CA ALA A 204 6.94 40.73 -15.76
C ALA A 204 7.99 41.68 -16.35
N GLY A 205 8.34 41.51 -17.64
CA GLY A 205 9.23 42.44 -18.38
C GLY A 205 10.22 41.78 -19.32
N GLU A 206 10.54 40.50 -19.18
CA GLU A 206 11.32 39.74 -20.14
C GLU A 206 10.39 38.80 -20.90
N GLY A 207 10.14 39.11 -22.16
CA GLY A 207 9.18 38.41 -23.01
C GLY A 207 9.52 36.93 -23.19
N GLY A 208 8.90 36.09 -22.37
CA GLY A 208 8.94 34.63 -22.45
C GLY A 208 7.52 34.09 -22.58
N THR A 209 7.28 33.22 -23.53
CA THR A 209 6.03 32.48 -23.66
C THR A 209 5.85 31.55 -22.47
N THR A 210 4.73 31.70 -21.77
CA THR A 210 4.26 30.78 -20.71
C THR A 210 3.99 29.40 -21.31
N THR A 211 4.91 28.46 -21.21
CA THR A 211 4.71 27.06 -21.60
C THR A 211 5.25 26.10 -20.54
N GLY A 212 4.88 26.31 -19.27
CA GLY A 212 5.18 25.35 -18.20
C GLY A 212 4.39 24.03 -18.29
N ASP A 213 3.47 23.91 -19.25
CA ASP A 213 2.59 22.75 -19.39
C ASP A 213 3.13 21.66 -20.33
N ALA A 214 4.14 21.93 -21.15
CA ALA A 214 4.59 20.98 -22.17
C ALA A 214 5.30 19.76 -21.57
N ALA A 215 6.14 19.93 -20.55
CA ALA A 215 6.78 18.82 -19.83
C ALA A 215 5.74 17.94 -19.11
N LEU A 216 4.74 18.57 -18.52
CA LEU A 216 3.61 17.88 -17.89
C LEU A 216 2.80 17.10 -18.92
N LEU A 217 2.43 17.73 -20.02
CA LEU A 217 1.68 17.10 -21.11
C LEU A 217 2.45 15.93 -21.75
N ALA A 218 3.76 16.07 -21.95
CA ALA A 218 4.62 15.00 -22.45
C ALA A 218 4.67 13.82 -21.48
N ALA A 219 4.83 14.07 -20.17
CA ALA A 219 4.85 13.02 -19.14
C ALA A 219 3.51 12.29 -19.03
N VAL A 220 2.41 13.01 -19.15
CA VAL A 220 1.04 12.44 -19.04
C VAL A 220 0.64 11.71 -20.33
N SER A 221 1.17 12.09 -21.48
CA SER A 221 0.87 11.48 -22.80
C SER A 221 1.75 10.25 -23.11
N ALA A 222 2.77 9.97 -22.31
CA ALA A 222 3.63 8.81 -22.51
C ALA A 222 2.85 7.49 -22.39
N PRO A 223 3.13 6.47 -23.26
CA PRO A 223 2.48 5.15 -23.18
C PRO A 223 2.66 4.49 -21.82
N ARG A 224 1.64 3.78 -21.33
CA ARG A 224 1.65 3.08 -20.04
C ARG A 224 2.47 1.80 -20.13
N THR A 225 3.57 1.75 -19.38
CA THR A 225 4.50 0.61 -19.36
C THR A 225 4.16 -0.40 -18.24
N GLY A 226 3.10 -0.17 -17.47
CA GLY A 226 2.74 -0.95 -16.26
C GLY A 226 3.61 -0.66 -15.07
N ARG A 227 4.39 0.39 -15.14
CA ARG A 227 5.17 0.91 -14.01
C ARG A 227 4.77 2.35 -13.77
N MET A 228 4.56 2.71 -12.50
CA MET A 228 4.33 4.09 -12.14
C MET A 228 5.64 4.86 -12.30
N GLY A 229 5.63 5.87 -13.17
CA GLY A 229 6.73 6.85 -13.21
C GLY A 229 6.60 7.81 -12.02
N ASP A 230 7.71 8.26 -11.46
CA ASP A 230 7.64 9.37 -10.51
C ASP A 230 7.29 10.66 -11.23
N ILE A 231 6.59 11.55 -10.55
CA ILE A 231 6.16 12.84 -11.05
C ILE A 231 6.90 14.02 -10.39
N VAL A 232 8.05 13.78 -9.77
CA VAL A 232 8.78 14.80 -8.99
C VAL A 232 9.02 16.07 -9.83
N ALA A 233 9.34 15.91 -11.11
CA ALA A 233 9.58 17.03 -12.02
C ALA A 233 8.32 17.79 -12.44
N THR A 234 7.13 17.21 -12.28
CA THR A 234 5.84 17.72 -12.77
C THR A 234 4.81 17.94 -11.67
N ILE A 235 5.23 17.93 -10.40
CA ILE A 235 4.37 18.27 -9.27
C ILE A 235 3.87 19.71 -9.41
N GLN A 236 2.55 19.88 -9.36
CA GLN A 236 1.91 21.18 -9.44
C GLN A 236 1.81 21.86 -8.08
N ALA A 237 1.62 23.20 -8.07
CA ALA A 237 1.60 23.99 -6.85
C ALA A 237 0.55 23.53 -5.82
N GLU A 238 -0.64 23.11 -6.26
CA GLU A 238 -1.67 22.57 -5.34
C GLU A 238 -1.22 21.23 -4.72
N GLN A 239 -0.57 20.37 -5.53
CA GLN A 239 -0.05 19.08 -5.06
C GLN A 239 1.11 19.27 -4.08
N ASP A 240 2.06 20.17 -4.37
CA ASP A 240 3.20 20.48 -3.49
C ASP A 240 2.74 21.05 -2.14
N ARG A 241 1.72 21.93 -2.15
CA ARG A 241 1.13 22.45 -0.91
C ARG A 241 0.60 21.32 -0.03
N ILE A 242 -0.08 20.33 -0.61
CA ILE A 242 -0.61 19.16 0.10
C ILE A 242 0.53 18.25 0.57
N ILE A 243 1.53 18.01 -0.28
CA ILE A 243 2.70 17.20 0.06
C ILE A 243 3.43 17.75 1.29
N ARG A 244 3.59 19.07 1.36
CA ARG A 244 4.29 19.78 2.46
C ARG A 244 3.38 20.16 3.64
N ALA A 245 2.09 19.87 3.60
CA ALA A 245 1.20 20.15 4.71
C ALA A 245 1.64 19.44 5.99
N SER A 246 1.33 20.02 7.18
CA SER A 246 1.70 19.45 8.49
C SER A 246 1.26 17.99 8.60
N ASP A 247 2.05 17.17 9.32
CA ASP A 247 1.78 15.76 9.64
C ASP A 247 0.85 15.58 10.85
N ARG A 248 0.49 16.67 11.53
CA ARG A 248 -0.35 16.61 12.74
C ARG A 248 -1.82 16.41 12.40
N GLY A 249 -2.43 15.40 13.01
CA GLY A 249 -3.84 15.06 12.83
C GLY A 249 -4.12 14.35 11.50
N VAL A 250 -5.37 14.34 11.11
CA VAL A 250 -5.83 13.68 9.89
C VAL A 250 -5.92 14.69 8.75
N LEU A 251 -5.20 14.43 7.67
CA LEU A 251 -5.31 15.15 6.41
C LEU A 251 -6.08 14.29 5.41
N VAL A 252 -7.19 14.79 4.92
CA VAL A 252 -7.96 14.17 3.83
C VAL A 252 -7.62 14.90 2.53
N VAL A 253 -7.26 14.12 1.51
CA VAL A 253 -7.01 14.60 0.15
C VAL A 253 -8.10 14.05 -0.75
N GLN A 254 -9.11 14.85 -1.00
CA GLN A 254 -10.19 14.54 -1.93
C GLN A 254 -9.77 14.91 -3.34
N GLY A 255 -9.97 14.02 -4.29
CA GLY A 255 -9.72 14.33 -5.69
C GLY A 255 -10.36 13.32 -6.62
N GLY A 256 -10.93 13.76 -7.72
CA GLY A 256 -11.49 12.90 -8.73
C GLY A 256 -10.46 12.06 -9.48
N PRO A 257 -10.89 11.26 -10.46
CA PRO A 257 -9.98 10.49 -11.31
C PRO A 257 -8.98 11.39 -12.02
N GLY A 258 -7.73 10.92 -12.11
CA GLY A 258 -6.70 11.64 -12.87
C GLY A 258 -6.07 12.86 -12.21
N THR A 259 -6.44 13.20 -10.96
CA THR A 259 -5.86 14.34 -10.23
C THR A 259 -4.49 14.06 -9.61
N GLY A 260 -4.02 12.82 -9.66
CA GLY A 260 -2.73 12.43 -9.10
C GLY A 260 -2.76 12.12 -7.60
N LYS A 261 -3.91 11.75 -7.03
CA LYS A 261 -4.09 11.38 -5.61
C LYS A 261 -2.98 10.46 -5.07
N THR A 262 -2.82 9.31 -5.68
CA THR A 262 -1.80 8.31 -5.29
C THR A 262 -0.38 8.88 -5.36
N ALA A 263 -0.09 9.67 -6.41
CA ALA A 263 1.21 10.31 -6.54
C ALA A 263 1.45 11.31 -5.40
N VAL A 264 0.46 12.12 -5.04
CA VAL A 264 0.52 13.03 -3.89
C VAL A 264 0.74 12.25 -2.60
N ALA A 265 0.03 11.13 -2.38
CA ALA A 265 0.21 10.27 -1.21
C ALA A 265 1.65 9.77 -1.08
N LEU A 266 2.23 9.25 -2.17
CA LEU A 266 3.60 8.72 -2.20
C LEU A 266 4.67 9.80 -1.99
N HIS A 267 4.54 10.93 -2.70
CA HIS A 267 5.47 12.03 -2.55
C HIS A 267 5.39 12.67 -1.16
N ARG A 268 4.17 12.75 -0.58
CA ARG A 268 4.00 13.17 0.80
C ARG A 268 4.65 12.19 1.77
N THR A 269 4.50 10.89 1.55
CA THR A 269 5.20 9.87 2.35
C THR A 269 6.71 10.08 2.34
N ALA A 270 7.30 10.26 1.14
CA ALA A 270 8.72 10.53 0.99
C ALA A 270 9.14 11.88 1.65
N TYR A 271 8.32 12.92 1.52
CA TYR A 271 8.56 14.21 2.18
C TYR A 271 8.55 14.09 3.71
N LEU A 272 7.58 13.37 4.28
CA LEU A 272 7.46 13.19 5.73
C LEU A 272 8.62 12.35 6.29
N LEU A 273 9.03 11.29 5.60
CA LEU A 273 10.20 10.47 5.95
C LEU A 273 11.49 11.30 5.92
N TYR A 274 11.62 12.18 4.95
CA TYR A 274 12.77 13.10 4.88
C TYR A 274 12.75 14.13 6.02
N THR A 275 11.61 14.80 6.24
CA THR A 275 11.50 15.92 7.18
C THR A 275 11.46 15.46 8.64
N HIS A 276 10.84 14.30 8.92
CA HIS A 276 10.68 13.73 10.27
C HIS A 276 11.46 12.43 10.44
N ARG A 277 12.63 12.33 9.82
CA ARG A 277 13.44 11.12 9.72
C ARG A 277 13.68 10.44 11.07
N GLU A 278 14.10 11.19 12.10
CA GLU A 278 14.40 10.64 13.42
C GLU A 278 13.21 9.92 14.06
N ARG A 279 12.01 10.48 13.92
CA ARG A 279 10.80 9.90 14.48
C ARG A 279 10.29 8.72 13.65
N LEU A 280 10.21 8.90 12.33
CA LEU A 280 9.60 7.92 11.43
C LEU A 280 10.52 6.73 11.13
N ALA A 281 11.84 6.88 11.25
CA ALA A 281 12.76 5.75 11.14
C ALA A 281 12.56 4.68 12.22
N ARG A 282 12.05 5.07 13.41
CA ARG A 282 11.79 4.14 14.52
C ARG A 282 10.43 3.48 14.45
N SER A 283 9.41 4.23 14.08
CA SER A 283 8.01 3.79 14.11
C SER A 283 7.50 3.34 12.75
N GLY A 284 8.23 3.62 11.68
CA GLY A 284 7.80 3.32 10.32
C GLY A 284 6.62 4.17 9.84
N VAL A 285 6.35 4.08 8.55
CA VAL A 285 5.15 4.60 7.90
C VAL A 285 4.39 3.42 7.32
N LEU A 286 3.09 3.34 7.60
CA LEU A 286 2.21 2.35 6.99
C LEU A 286 1.50 2.98 5.80
N LEU A 287 1.58 2.33 4.64
CA LEU A 287 0.79 2.65 3.46
C LEU A 287 -0.21 1.53 3.22
N VAL A 288 -1.50 1.87 3.28
CA VAL A 288 -2.59 0.95 3.01
C VAL A 288 -3.12 1.21 1.61
N GLY A 289 -3.11 0.17 0.78
CA GLY A 289 -3.59 0.23 -0.60
C GLY A 289 -4.72 -0.76 -0.88
N PRO A 290 -5.49 -0.56 -1.96
CA PRO A 290 -6.71 -1.32 -2.22
C PRO A 290 -6.47 -2.78 -2.65
N SER A 291 -5.29 -3.13 -3.13
CA SER A 291 -4.99 -4.48 -3.59
C SER A 291 -3.49 -4.78 -3.62
N PRO A 292 -3.06 -6.06 -3.57
CA PRO A 292 -1.66 -6.44 -3.68
C PRO A 292 -1.03 -6.02 -5.02
N VAL A 293 -1.81 -6.01 -6.10
CA VAL A 293 -1.36 -5.57 -7.43
C VAL A 293 -1.02 -4.09 -7.42
N PHE A 294 -1.89 -3.29 -6.82
CA PHE A 294 -1.67 -1.86 -6.62
C PHE A 294 -0.42 -1.60 -5.77
N LEU A 295 -0.25 -2.32 -4.67
CA LEU A 295 0.91 -2.15 -3.80
C LEU A 295 2.22 -2.48 -4.51
N ARG A 296 2.29 -3.58 -5.28
CA ARG A 296 3.47 -3.87 -6.12
C ARG A 296 3.80 -2.76 -7.13
N TYR A 297 2.76 -2.13 -7.68
CA TYR A 297 2.91 -1.00 -8.59
C TYR A 297 3.50 0.23 -7.87
N VAL A 298 3.06 0.49 -6.65
CA VAL A 298 3.49 1.59 -5.78
C VAL A 298 4.90 1.36 -5.21
N GLU A 299 5.23 0.14 -4.81
CA GLU A 299 6.53 -0.26 -4.25
C GLU A 299 7.71 0.04 -5.17
N GLN A 300 7.47 0.10 -6.47
CA GLN A 300 8.51 0.48 -7.44
C GLN A 300 8.85 1.98 -7.41
N VAL A 301 7.93 2.83 -6.91
CA VAL A 301 8.10 4.29 -6.87
C VAL A 301 8.87 4.73 -5.63
N LEU A 302 8.60 4.12 -4.47
CA LEU A 302 9.20 4.52 -3.19
C LEU A 302 10.74 4.51 -3.20
N PRO A 303 11.44 3.47 -3.70
CA PRO A 303 12.89 3.49 -3.82
C PRO A 303 13.40 4.61 -4.75
N ALA A 304 12.66 4.89 -5.84
CA ALA A 304 13.00 5.99 -6.75
C ALA A 304 12.89 7.38 -6.09
N LEU A 305 12.11 7.47 -5.00
CA LEU A 305 12.01 8.66 -4.14
C LEU A 305 13.04 8.65 -3.00
N GLY A 306 13.90 7.61 -2.92
CA GLY A 306 14.97 7.49 -1.94
C GLY A 306 14.55 6.92 -0.58
N GLU A 307 13.39 6.27 -0.48
CA GLU A 307 12.83 5.82 0.80
C GLU A 307 12.62 4.29 0.85
N THR A 308 13.06 3.66 1.95
CA THR A 308 12.97 2.21 2.19
C THR A 308 12.22 1.84 3.48
N GLY A 309 11.84 2.83 4.30
CA GLY A 309 11.19 2.62 5.61
C GLY A 309 9.66 2.61 5.58
N VAL A 310 9.03 2.23 4.45
CA VAL A 310 7.58 2.18 4.29
C VAL A 310 7.10 0.74 4.32
N VAL A 311 6.11 0.46 5.14
CA VAL A 311 5.38 -0.80 5.17
C VAL A 311 4.15 -0.67 4.27
N THR A 312 3.98 -1.59 3.35
CA THR A 312 2.84 -1.62 2.42
C THR A 312 1.95 -2.81 2.76
N LEU A 313 0.67 -2.57 3.04
CA LEU A 313 -0.32 -3.61 3.35
C LEU A 313 -1.66 -3.31 2.68
N THR A 314 -2.38 -4.36 2.34
CA THR A 314 -3.82 -4.27 2.03
C THR A 314 -4.65 -4.31 3.32
N PRO A 315 -5.94 -3.90 3.30
CA PRO A 315 -6.81 -4.06 4.45
C PRO A 315 -6.92 -5.52 4.93
N ALA A 316 -6.81 -6.49 4.01
CA ALA A 316 -6.83 -7.93 4.30
C ALA A 316 -5.61 -8.40 5.10
N GLU A 317 -4.48 -7.71 5.03
CA GLU A 317 -3.20 -8.07 5.66
C GLU A 317 -2.97 -7.36 7.01
N LEU A 318 -3.87 -6.47 7.43
CA LEU A 318 -3.72 -5.71 8.68
C LEU A 318 -3.79 -6.57 9.95
N TYR A 319 -4.20 -7.83 9.85
CA TYR A 319 -4.17 -8.81 10.93
C TYR A 319 -3.29 -10.00 10.56
N PRO A 320 -2.02 -10.05 11.03
CA PRO A 320 -1.02 -11.03 10.56
C PRO A 320 -1.37 -12.49 10.86
N ALA A 321 -2.21 -12.74 11.88
CA ALA A 321 -2.53 -14.10 12.32
C ALA A 321 -3.57 -14.82 11.45
N ALA A 322 -4.18 -14.15 10.46
CA ALA A 322 -5.17 -14.75 9.56
C ALA A 322 -4.95 -14.31 8.11
N THR A 323 -5.08 -15.28 7.19
CA THR A 323 -5.04 -15.01 5.75
C THR A 323 -6.45 -14.84 5.22
N ALA A 324 -6.79 -13.63 4.77
CA ALA A 324 -8.11 -13.25 4.28
C ALA A 324 -8.10 -13.24 2.74
N THR A 325 -8.52 -14.35 2.13
CA THR A 325 -8.53 -14.54 0.66
C THR A 325 -9.91 -14.84 0.10
N ALA A 326 -10.90 -15.08 0.97
CA ALA A 326 -12.25 -15.41 0.53
C ALA A 326 -13.02 -14.15 0.12
N GLU A 327 -13.91 -14.30 -0.87
CA GLU A 327 -14.83 -13.23 -1.28
C GLU A 327 -16.01 -13.14 -0.31
N GLU A 328 -16.47 -11.91 -0.06
CA GLU A 328 -17.57 -11.62 0.85
C GLU A 328 -18.83 -11.21 0.10
N ASP A 329 -19.98 -11.57 0.65
CA ASP A 329 -21.26 -11.02 0.24
C ASP A 329 -21.34 -9.51 0.61
N PRO A 330 -21.77 -8.62 -0.30
CA PRO A 330 -21.78 -7.17 -0.04
C PRO A 330 -22.62 -6.78 1.19
N GLU A 331 -23.74 -7.43 1.43
CA GLU A 331 -24.58 -7.15 2.61
C GLU A 331 -23.91 -7.65 3.90
N ALA A 332 -23.23 -8.80 3.85
CA ALA A 332 -22.41 -9.27 4.97
C ALA A 332 -21.26 -8.30 5.26
N ALA A 333 -20.57 -7.82 4.22
CA ALA A 333 -19.49 -6.84 4.36
C ALA A 333 -20.00 -5.53 5.00
N ARG A 334 -21.17 -5.05 4.57
CA ARG A 334 -21.83 -3.87 5.14
C ARG A 334 -22.09 -4.02 6.63
N VAL A 335 -22.66 -5.16 7.04
CA VAL A 335 -22.98 -5.40 8.45
C VAL A 335 -21.72 -5.59 9.29
N LYS A 336 -20.71 -6.32 8.78
CA LYS A 336 -19.42 -6.50 9.47
C LYS A 336 -18.66 -5.19 9.64
N GLY A 337 -18.78 -4.28 8.68
CA GLY A 337 -18.16 -2.96 8.73
C GLY A 337 -18.79 -1.98 9.72
N ASP A 338 -19.97 -2.26 10.25
CA ASP A 338 -20.72 -1.39 11.16
C ASP A 338 -20.17 -1.45 12.59
N LEU A 339 -20.05 -0.30 13.26
CA LEU A 339 -19.59 -0.19 14.65
C LEU A 339 -20.45 -0.95 15.66
N ARG A 340 -21.72 -1.29 15.32
CA ARG A 340 -22.57 -2.18 16.14
C ARG A 340 -21.89 -3.55 16.37
N MET A 341 -20.98 -3.96 15.50
CA MET A 341 -20.22 -5.20 15.68
C MET A 341 -19.32 -5.18 16.91
N VAL A 342 -18.88 -4.03 17.40
CA VAL A 342 -18.12 -3.91 18.66
C VAL A 342 -18.93 -4.49 19.83
N ASP A 343 -20.22 -4.10 19.94
CA ASP A 343 -21.10 -4.61 20.97
C ASP A 343 -21.38 -6.11 20.79
N VAL A 344 -21.55 -6.56 19.55
CA VAL A 344 -21.78 -7.96 19.20
C VAL A 344 -20.61 -8.84 19.62
N LEU A 345 -19.40 -8.44 19.31
CA LEU A 345 -18.18 -9.17 19.68
C LEU A 345 -17.97 -9.18 21.19
N ALA A 346 -18.16 -8.05 21.85
CA ALA A 346 -18.08 -7.97 23.32
C ALA A 346 -19.10 -8.89 23.99
N ALA A 347 -20.35 -8.93 23.49
CA ALA A 347 -21.38 -9.84 23.98
C ALA A 347 -21.03 -11.32 23.72
N ALA A 348 -20.47 -11.63 22.55
CA ALA A 348 -20.03 -12.98 22.21
C ALA A 348 -18.92 -13.48 23.16
N VAL A 349 -17.95 -12.63 23.52
CA VAL A 349 -16.90 -12.95 24.50
C VAL A 349 -17.51 -13.10 25.91
N ALA A 350 -18.38 -12.17 26.31
CA ALA A 350 -19.02 -12.22 27.64
C ALA A 350 -19.87 -13.49 27.86
N ALA A 351 -20.51 -14.01 26.79
CA ALA A 351 -21.29 -15.25 26.81
C ALA A 351 -20.45 -16.52 27.08
N ARG A 352 -19.11 -16.42 26.96
CA ARG A 352 -18.19 -17.53 27.27
C ARG A 352 -17.83 -17.61 28.75
N GLN A 353 -18.20 -16.62 29.55
CA GLN A 353 -17.98 -16.58 31.01
C GLN A 353 -19.20 -17.10 31.74
N ARG A 354 -19.32 -18.41 31.82
CA ARG A 354 -20.50 -19.13 32.30
C ARG A 354 -20.48 -19.31 33.79
N ILE A 355 -21.68 -19.40 34.40
CA ILE A 355 -21.90 -19.84 35.76
C ILE A 355 -22.65 -21.17 35.65
N PRO A 356 -22.23 -22.23 36.34
CA PRO A 356 -22.96 -23.49 36.36
C PRO A 356 -24.33 -23.30 36.99
N ALA A 357 -25.35 -23.96 36.44
CA ALA A 357 -26.72 -23.83 36.95
C ALA A 357 -26.91 -24.50 38.34
N ARG A 358 -26.08 -25.48 38.67
CA ARG A 358 -26.10 -26.26 39.93
C ARG A 358 -24.65 -26.45 40.41
N PRO A 359 -24.42 -26.71 41.70
CA PRO A 359 -23.09 -27.08 42.19
C PRO A 359 -22.57 -28.33 41.49
N VAL A 360 -21.34 -28.24 40.95
CA VAL A 360 -20.66 -29.36 40.30
C VAL A 360 -19.74 -30.01 41.35
N ARG A 361 -20.00 -31.27 41.67
CA ARG A 361 -19.16 -32.05 42.60
C ARG A 361 -17.94 -32.61 41.82
N ILE A 362 -16.79 -32.47 42.42
CA ILE A 362 -15.51 -32.95 41.89
C ILE A 362 -14.81 -33.73 43.00
N ASP A 363 -14.35 -34.92 42.71
CA ASP A 363 -13.53 -35.69 43.62
C ASP A 363 -12.04 -35.32 43.41
N VAL A 364 -11.36 -35.00 44.51
CA VAL A 364 -9.93 -34.71 44.51
C VAL A 364 -9.27 -35.68 45.47
N ASP A 365 -8.72 -36.75 44.91
CA ASP A 365 -8.04 -37.83 45.63
C ASP A 365 -8.85 -38.31 46.84
N GLY A 366 -10.13 -38.66 46.60
CA GLY A 366 -11.07 -39.18 47.61
C GLY A 366 -11.76 -38.11 48.48
N THR A 367 -11.46 -36.84 48.29
CA THR A 367 -12.09 -35.73 49.01
C THR A 367 -13.03 -34.96 48.08
N PRO A 368 -14.33 -34.95 48.31
CA PRO A 368 -15.28 -34.23 47.47
C PRO A 368 -15.24 -32.73 47.72
N VAL A 369 -15.06 -31.96 46.64
CA VAL A 369 -15.22 -30.50 46.62
C VAL A 369 -16.33 -30.09 45.65
N ALA A 370 -16.89 -28.91 45.79
CA ALA A 370 -17.98 -28.45 44.95
C ALA A 370 -17.69 -27.07 44.33
N LEU A 371 -17.80 -27.02 43.00
CA LEU A 371 -17.79 -25.74 42.28
C LEU A 371 -19.18 -25.12 42.36
N ARG A 372 -19.36 -24.20 43.28
CA ARG A 372 -20.66 -23.60 43.63
C ARG A 372 -20.96 -22.40 42.73
N PRO A 373 -22.22 -22.23 42.25
CA PRO A 373 -22.58 -21.09 41.39
C PRO A 373 -22.29 -19.72 42.00
N ASP A 374 -22.54 -19.54 43.31
CA ASP A 374 -22.26 -18.30 44.02
C ASP A 374 -20.75 -17.97 44.06
N ALA A 375 -19.90 -18.97 44.32
CA ALA A 375 -18.45 -18.81 44.31
C ALA A 375 -17.92 -18.48 42.90
N VAL A 376 -18.41 -19.17 41.84
CA VAL A 376 -18.08 -18.88 40.45
C VAL A 376 -18.53 -17.48 40.05
N ALA A 377 -19.75 -17.07 40.43
CA ALA A 377 -20.26 -15.73 40.17
C ALA A 377 -19.38 -14.64 40.83
N SER A 378 -19.00 -14.86 42.10
CA SER A 378 -18.10 -13.95 42.82
C SER A 378 -16.74 -13.83 42.15
N ALA A 379 -16.11 -14.97 41.78
CA ALA A 379 -14.84 -15.03 41.09
C ALA A 379 -14.91 -14.31 39.73
N ARG A 380 -15.97 -14.59 38.94
CA ARG A 380 -16.22 -13.92 37.64
C ARG A 380 -16.35 -12.40 37.80
N ASN A 381 -17.15 -11.95 38.78
CA ASN A 381 -17.36 -10.53 39.00
C ASN A 381 -16.09 -9.83 39.48
N ARG A 382 -15.25 -10.50 40.29
CA ARG A 382 -13.94 -9.99 40.71
C ARG A 382 -12.98 -9.88 39.51
N ALA A 383 -12.92 -10.90 38.65
CA ALA A 383 -12.12 -10.90 37.44
C ALA A 383 -12.55 -9.76 36.48
N ARG A 384 -13.84 -9.57 36.25
CA ARG A 384 -14.39 -8.47 35.43
C ARG A 384 -14.04 -7.08 35.96
N ARG A 385 -13.99 -6.91 37.30
CA ARG A 385 -13.59 -5.62 37.91
C ARG A 385 -12.15 -5.23 37.63
N THR A 386 -11.29 -6.16 37.24
CA THR A 386 -9.90 -5.85 36.84
C THR A 386 -9.85 -5.04 35.54
N ARG A 387 -10.92 -5.02 34.73
CA ARG A 387 -11.01 -4.41 33.43
C ARG A 387 -9.96 -4.91 32.42
N LYS A 388 -9.35 -6.06 32.72
CA LYS A 388 -8.40 -6.72 31.81
C LYS A 388 -9.14 -7.47 30.69
N PRO A 389 -8.50 -7.68 29.53
CA PRO A 389 -9.01 -8.57 28.49
C PRO A 389 -9.35 -9.97 29.03
N HIS A 390 -10.17 -10.72 28.28
CA HIS A 390 -10.75 -12.00 28.70
C HIS A 390 -9.72 -13.03 29.20
N ASN A 391 -8.64 -13.27 28.44
CA ASN A 391 -7.64 -14.29 28.79
C ASN A 391 -6.81 -13.86 30.01
N GLU A 392 -6.49 -12.59 30.15
CA GLU A 392 -5.78 -12.05 31.31
C GLU A 392 -6.67 -12.02 32.57
N ALA A 393 -7.94 -11.59 32.44
CA ALA A 393 -8.88 -11.59 33.53
C ALA A 393 -9.17 -13.01 34.05
N ARG A 394 -9.05 -14.02 33.13
CA ARG A 394 -9.18 -15.44 33.48
C ARG A 394 -8.17 -15.87 34.56
N VAL A 395 -6.97 -15.33 34.58
CA VAL A 395 -5.94 -15.64 35.61
C VAL A 395 -6.49 -15.31 37.00
N THR A 396 -7.13 -14.14 37.14
CA THR A 396 -7.80 -13.77 38.41
C THR A 396 -8.98 -14.69 38.72
N PHE A 397 -9.80 -15.01 37.71
CA PHE A 397 -10.93 -15.94 37.89
C PHE A 397 -10.47 -17.31 38.40
N VAL A 398 -9.48 -17.92 37.74
CA VAL A 398 -8.93 -19.24 38.13
C VAL A 398 -8.36 -19.20 39.53
N ARG A 399 -7.60 -18.18 39.90
CA ARG A 399 -7.03 -18.01 41.23
C ARG A 399 -8.11 -17.98 42.32
N GLU A 400 -9.19 -17.22 42.12
CA GLU A 400 -10.30 -17.09 43.05
C GLU A 400 -11.08 -18.41 43.22
N VAL A 401 -11.35 -19.10 42.08
CA VAL A 401 -12.00 -20.41 42.09
C VAL A 401 -11.16 -21.45 42.83
N LEU A 402 -9.89 -21.57 42.50
CA LEU A 402 -8.96 -22.51 43.17
C LEU A 402 -8.82 -22.20 44.64
N SER A 403 -8.79 -20.91 45.04
CA SER A 403 -8.79 -20.53 46.48
C SER A 403 -10.04 -21.00 47.22
N SER A 404 -11.20 -20.89 46.58
CA SER A 404 -12.48 -21.39 47.16
C SER A 404 -12.51 -22.91 47.25
N LEU A 405 -11.95 -23.63 46.25
CA LEU A 405 -11.85 -25.09 46.30
C LEU A 405 -10.83 -25.56 47.35
N ALA A 406 -9.69 -24.88 47.44
CA ALA A 406 -8.66 -25.18 48.43
C ALA A 406 -9.18 -25.05 49.88
N GLN A 407 -10.04 -24.04 50.14
CA GLN A 407 -10.71 -23.92 51.42
C GLN A 407 -11.63 -25.12 51.74
N GLN A 408 -12.31 -25.65 50.75
CA GLN A 408 -13.18 -26.83 50.91
C GLN A 408 -12.34 -28.10 51.13
N LEU A 409 -11.24 -28.26 50.38
CA LEU A 409 -10.32 -29.37 50.43
C LEU A 409 -9.63 -29.45 51.80
N ALA A 410 -9.13 -28.30 52.31
CA ALA A 410 -8.51 -28.19 53.61
C ALA A 410 -9.48 -28.60 54.72
N ARG A 411 -10.72 -28.14 54.68
CA ARG A 411 -11.77 -28.54 55.66
C ARG A 411 -12.09 -30.03 55.56
N GLY A 412 -12.20 -30.57 54.33
CA GLY A 412 -12.51 -31.99 54.15
C GLY A 412 -11.41 -32.92 54.64
N ARG A 413 -10.15 -32.47 54.61
CA ARG A 413 -8.96 -33.22 55.08
C ARG A 413 -8.50 -32.84 56.49
N ASN A 414 -9.19 -31.89 57.14
CA ASN A 414 -8.81 -31.34 58.44
C ASN A 414 -7.38 -30.76 58.48
N LEU A 415 -6.98 -30.03 57.43
CA LEU A 415 -5.68 -29.39 57.26
C LEU A 415 -5.75 -27.89 57.59
N ASP A 416 -4.58 -27.32 58.00
CA ASP A 416 -4.48 -25.87 58.16
C ASP A 416 -4.30 -25.21 56.77
N LEU A 417 -5.26 -24.39 56.39
CA LEU A 417 -5.20 -23.70 55.09
C LEU A 417 -4.03 -22.69 55.00
N ALA A 418 -3.57 -22.12 56.09
CA ALA A 418 -2.49 -21.14 56.06
C ALA A 418 -1.12 -21.80 55.74
N GLU A 419 -0.94 -23.02 56.21
CA GLU A 419 0.31 -23.78 55.96
C GLU A 419 0.27 -24.51 54.60
N GLU A 420 -0.88 -25.15 54.26
CA GLU A 420 -0.97 -26.07 53.12
C GLU A 420 -1.54 -25.45 51.84
N ARG A 421 -1.79 -24.16 51.81
CA ARG A 421 -2.47 -23.48 50.70
C ARG A 421 -1.78 -23.66 49.37
N ALA A 422 -0.46 -23.58 49.35
CA ALA A 422 0.31 -23.67 48.08
C ALA A 422 0.20 -25.06 47.48
N ASP A 423 0.31 -26.11 48.31
CA ASP A 423 0.27 -27.49 47.85
C ASP A 423 -1.16 -27.90 47.43
N LEU A 424 -2.18 -27.49 48.18
CA LEU A 424 -3.57 -27.71 47.81
C LEU A 424 -3.95 -27.02 46.49
N VAL A 425 -3.44 -25.81 46.23
CA VAL A 425 -3.69 -25.11 44.98
C VAL A 425 -2.97 -25.80 43.84
N THR A 426 -1.78 -26.34 44.05
CA THR A 426 -1.02 -27.07 43.03
C THR A 426 -1.73 -28.38 42.68
N GLU A 427 -2.14 -29.14 43.66
CA GLU A 427 -2.94 -30.36 43.48
C GLU A 427 -4.23 -30.09 42.70
N LEU A 428 -4.98 -29.06 43.07
CA LEU A 428 -6.19 -28.64 42.33
C LEU A 428 -5.89 -28.22 40.89
N ARG A 429 -4.75 -27.63 40.62
CA ARG A 429 -4.34 -27.27 39.24
C ARG A 429 -4.01 -28.48 38.39
N GLU A 430 -3.46 -29.52 38.99
CA GLU A 430 -3.09 -30.75 38.30
C GLU A 430 -4.29 -31.68 38.08
N ASN A 431 -5.31 -31.57 38.92
CA ASN A 431 -6.52 -32.39 38.83
C ASN A 431 -7.26 -32.09 37.51
N VAL A 432 -7.49 -33.13 36.69
CA VAL A 432 -8.09 -33.04 35.36
C VAL A 432 -9.52 -32.56 35.38
N ASP A 433 -10.31 -33.03 36.36
CA ASP A 433 -11.75 -32.68 36.49
C ASP A 433 -11.90 -31.23 36.94
N VAL A 434 -11.09 -30.76 37.89
CA VAL A 434 -11.05 -29.34 38.26
C VAL A 434 -10.73 -28.46 37.04
N ARG A 435 -9.70 -28.82 36.28
CA ARG A 435 -9.35 -28.05 35.04
C ARG A 435 -10.48 -28.04 34.04
N ARG A 436 -11.13 -29.18 33.80
CA ARG A 436 -12.26 -29.30 32.89
C ARG A 436 -13.40 -28.36 33.31
N GLU A 437 -13.83 -28.43 34.57
CA GLU A 437 -14.97 -27.67 35.04
C GLU A 437 -14.68 -26.15 35.11
N VAL A 438 -13.46 -25.77 35.49
CA VAL A 438 -12.99 -24.37 35.45
C VAL A 438 -12.97 -23.85 34.00
N ASN A 439 -12.50 -24.69 33.05
CA ASN A 439 -12.51 -24.32 31.64
C ASN A 439 -13.92 -24.22 31.06
N LEU A 440 -14.88 -25.04 31.51
CA LEU A 440 -16.29 -24.91 31.11
C LEU A 440 -16.90 -23.58 31.56
N CYS A 441 -16.41 -23.04 32.68
CA CYS A 441 -16.87 -21.74 33.21
C CYS A 441 -16.19 -20.57 32.47
N TRP A 442 -14.89 -20.67 32.20
CA TRP A 442 -14.12 -19.59 31.56
C TRP A 442 -12.92 -20.16 30.80
N MET A 443 -13.17 -20.51 29.52
CA MET A 443 -12.15 -21.08 28.63
C MET A 443 -11.22 -19.98 28.06
N PRO A 444 -9.91 -20.23 27.90
CA PRO A 444 -9.06 -19.36 27.08
C PRO A 444 -9.52 -19.42 25.61
N LEU A 445 -9.53 -18.27 24.96
CA LEU A 445 -10.10 -18.10 23.62
C LEU A 445 -9.11 -17.45 22.67
N THR A 446 -9.20 -17.78 21.37
CA THR A 446 -8.55 -17.05 20.29
C THR A 446 -9.58 -16.31 19.45
N PRO A 447 -9.20 -15.19 18.80
CA PRO A 447 -10.09 -14.42 17.94
C PRO A 447 -10.78 -15.27 16.88
N GLU A 448 -10.00 -16.11 16.19
CA GLU A 448 -10.46 -16.97 15.10
C GLU A 448 -11.54 -17.95 15.57
N LYS A 449 -11.33 -18.59 16.74
CA LYS A 449 -12.31 -19.52 17.29
C LYS A 449 -13.61 -18.83 17.70
N VAL A 450 -13.52 -17.62 18.26
CA VAL A 450 -14.72 -16.87 18.66
C VAL A 450 -15.51 -16.45 17.43
N LEU A 451 -14.85 -15.86 16.42
CA LEU A 451 -15.51 -15.38 15.21
C LEU A 451 -16.10 -16.55 14.42
N ALA A 452 -15.32 -17.60 14.15
CA ALA A 452 -15.78 -18.78 13.44
C ALA A 452 -17.04 -19.37 14.10
N GLN A 453 -17.03 -19.57 15.43
CA GLN A 453 -18.18 -20.11 16.16
C GLN A 453 -19.38 -19.16 16.23
N LEU A 454 -19.16 -17.86 16.15
CA LEU A 454 -20.23 -16.85 16.14
C LEU A 454 -20.97 -16.90 14.81
N LEU A 455 -20.23 -16.88 13.69
CA LEU A 455 -20.78 -16.76 12.35
C LEU A 455 -21.40 -18.07 11.78
N VAL A 456 -21.16 -19.22 12.43
CA VAL A 456 -21.79 -20.51 12.03
C VAL A 456 -22.99 -20.92 12.91
N SER A 457 -23.30 -20.16 13.99
CA SER A 457 -24.39 -20.53 14.92
C SER A 457 -25.46 -19.44 14.97
N PRO A 458 -26.64 -19.67 14.39
CA PRO A 458 -27.77 -18.73 14.48
C PRO A 458 -28.13 -18.36 15.92
N GLU A 459 -28.05 -19.31 16.85
CA GLU A 459 -28.44 -19.10 18.28
C GLU A 459 -27.45 -18.17 18.96
N ARG A 460 -26.13 -18.38 18.74
CA ARG A 460 -25.08 -17.52 19.31
C ARG A 460 -25.15 -16.12 18.75
N LEU A 461 -25.35 -16.02 17.44
CA LEU A 461 -25.45 -14.74 16.76
C LEU A 461 -26.71 -13.98 17.22
N ALA A 462 -27.86 -14.65 17.34
CA ALA A 462 -29.07 -14.04 17.85
C ALA A 462 -28.93 -13.54 19.31
N ALA A 463 -28.23 -14.29 20.15
CA ALA A 463 -27.96 -13.90 21.54
C ALA A 463 -26.97 -12.74 21.65
N ALA A 464 -25.94 -12.70 20.79
CA ALA A 464 -24.90 -11.66 20.81
C ALA A 464 -25.33 -10.36 20.08
N ALA A 465 -26.21 -10.47 19.08
CA ALA A 465 -26.59 -9.38 18.17
C ALA A 465 -28.10 -9.02 18.25
N PRO A 466 -28.66 -8.67 19.41
CA PRO A 466 -30.09 -8.35 19.54
C PRO A 466 -30.49 -7.08 18.78
N ARG A 467 -29.54 -6.16 18.54
CA ARG A 467 -29.76 -4.91 17.81
C ARG A 467 -29.71 -5.06 16.29
N LEU A 468 -29.20 -6.17 15.76
CA LEU A 468 -29.24 -6.46 14.34
C LEU A 468 -30.59 -7.05 13.95
N SER A 469 -31.10 -6.66 12.78
CA SER A 469 -32.34 -7.21 12.21
C SER A 469 -32.17 -8.71 11.88
N PRO A 470 -33.26 -9.46 11.73
CA PRO A 470 -33.19 -10.86 11.29
C PRO A 470 -32.51 -11.04 9.92
N ALA A 471 -32.63 -10.06 9.02
CA ALA A 471 -31.98 -10.08 7.71
C ALA A 471 -30.47 -9.90 7.85
N GLU A 472 -30.00 -8.91 8.61
CA GLU A 472 -28.57 -8.66 8.89
C GLU A 472 -27.92 -9.87 9.57
N ARG A 473 -28.59 -10.50 10.55
CA ARG A 473 -28.08 -11.73 11.17
C ARG A 473 -27.96 -12.88 10.19
N ARG A 474 -28.90 -13.02 9.24
CA ARG A 474 -28.81 -14.06 8.20
C ARG A 474 -27.66 -13.81 7.23
N ALA A 475 -27.43 -12.55 6.84
CA ALA A 475 -26.30 -12.17 5.99
C ALA A 475 -24.95 -12.52 6.62
N LEU A 476 -24.83 -12.43 7.95
CA LEU A 476 -23.59 -12.79 8.67
C LEU A 476 -23.33 -14.30 8.76
N LEU A 477 -24.36 -15.15 8.59
CA LEU A 477 -24.21 -16.60 8.74
C LEU A 477 -23.47 -17.21 7.57
N ARG A 478 -22.50 -18.08 7.87
CA ARG A 478 -21.77 -18.87 6.88
C ARG A 478 -21.84 -20.38 7.19
N PRO A 479 -21.67 -21.23 6.15
CA PRO A 479 -21.59 -22.69 6.34
C PRO A 479 -20.42 -23.08 7.23
N ARG A 480 -20.59 -24.21 7.95
CA ARG A 480 -19.52 -24.71 8.86
C ARG A 480 -18.24 -25.06 8.16
N GLU A 481 -18.31 -25.54 6.93
CA GLU A 481 -17.17 -25.89 6.07
C GLU A 481 -16.34 -24.67 5.72
N ARG A 482 -16.96 -23.48 5.73
CA ARG A 482 -16.33 -22.19 5.44
C ARG A 482 -16.11 -21.34 6.70
N ALA A 483 -16.14 -21.94 7.87
CA ALA A 483 -16.05 -21.22 9.16
C ALA A 483 -14.79 -20.38 9.31
N THR A 484 -13.69 -20.81 8.70
CA THR A 484 -12.37 -20.18 8.73
C THR A 484 -11.92 -19.60 7.38
N ASP A 485 -12.82 -19.50 6.40
CA ASP A 485 -12.56 -18.82 5.13
C ASP A 485 -12.69 -17.32 5.37
N TRP A 486 -11.59 -16.72 5.81
CA TRP A 486 -11.58 -15.32 6.18
C TRP A 486 -11.70 -14.40 4.97
N THR A 487 -12.50 -13.36 5.13
CA THR A 487 -12.69 -12.28 4.17
C THR A 487 -12.04 -11.00 4.69
N GLU A 488 -11.81 -10.03 3.81
CA GLU A 488 -11.29 -8.72 4.21
C GLU A 488 -12.16 -8.06 5.30
N ALA A 489 -13.48 -8.22 5.22
CA ALA A 489 -14.41 -7.68 6.21
C ALA A 489 -14.32 -8.36 7.59
N ASP A 490 -13.72 -9.57 7.68
CA ASP A 490 -13.48 -10.24 8.97
C ASP A 490 -12.25 -9.68 9.70
N VAL A 491 -11.28 -9.11 8.99
CA VAL A 491 -10.00 -8.64 9.54
C VAL A 491 -10.19 -7.64 10.70
N PRO A 492 -11.00 -6.58 10.56
CA PRO A 492 -11.26 -5.67 11.67
C PRO A 492 -11.98 -6.33 12.85
N LEU A 493 -12.81 -7.36 12.60
CA LEU A 493 -13.49 -8.11 13.66
C LEU A 493 -12.52 -9.01 14.43
N LEU A 494 -11.55 -9.63 13.74
CA LEU A 494 -10.49 -10.42 14.36
C LEU A 494 -9.58 -9.54 15.20
N ASP A 495 -9.22 -8.36 14.73
CA ASP A 495 -8.44 -7.39 15.49
C ASP A 495 -9.19 -6.90 16.74
N GLU A 496 -10.48 -6.56 16.62
CA GLU A 496 -11.33 -6.19 17.77
C GLU A 496 -11.42 -7.32 18.79
N LEU A 497 -11.57 -8.57 18.34
CA LEU A 497 -11.57 -9.73 19.23
C LEU A 497 -10.22 -9.93 19.91
N ALA A 498 -9.11 -9.67 19.22
CA ALA A 498 -7.79 -9.76 19.83
C ALA A 498 -7.62 -8.77 20.98
N GLU A 499 -8.14 -7.54 20.83
CA GLU A 499 -8.19 -6.57 21.93
C GLU A 499 -9.08 -7.03 23.11
N LEU A 500 -10.26 -7.56 22.81
CA LEU A 500 -11.19 -8.05 23.83
C LEU A 500 -10.66 -9.28 24.57
N LEU A 501 -9.90 -10.12 23.89
CA LEU A 501 -9.38 -11.37 24.45
C LEU A 501 -8.06 -11.18 25.17
N GLY A 502 -7.15 -10.36 24.67
CA GLY A 502 -5.77 -10.26 25.12
C GLY A 502 -4.96 -11.53 24.87
N ASP A 503 -3.71 -11.52 25.24
CA ASP A 503 -2.80 -12.62 25.02
C ASP A 503 -3.11 -13.84 25.87
N LEU A 504 -2.80 -15.02 25.32
CA LEU A 504 -3.01 -16.29 26.02
C LEU A 504 -1.97 -16.55 27.12
N ASP A 505 -0.81 -15.90 27.03
CA ASP A 505 0.32 -16.19 27.92
C ASP A 505 0.99 -14.92 28.45
N ASP A 506 1.14 -14.83 29.77
CA ASP A 506 1.84 -13.74 30.49
C ASP A 506 3.37 -13.77 30.26
N SER A 507 3.91 -14.84 29.66
CA SER A 507 5.33 -15.00 29.33
C SER A 507 5.76 -14.06 28.22
N THR A 508 4.90 -13.80 27.24
CA THR A 508 5.17 -12.88 26.12
C THR A 508 5.41 -11.47 26.64
N ARG A 509 4.56 -10.95 27.53
CA ARG A 509 4.73 -9.61 28.11
C ARG A 509 5.98 -9.45 28.98
N ARG A 510 6.39 -10.52 29.68
CA ARG A 510 7.65 -10.49 30.46
C ARG A 510 8.87 -10.56 29.54
N ALA A 511 8.76 -11.22 28.39
CA ALA A 511 9.78 -11.21 27.36
C ALA A 511 9.87 -9.84 26.69
N GLU A 512 8.72 -9.21 26.35
CA GLU A 512 8.66 -7.86 25.80
C GLU A 512 9.20 -6.79 26.75
N GLY A 513 8.90 -6.89 28.05
CA GLY A 513 9.43 -5.98 29.07
C GLY A 513 10.95 -6.11 29.26
N ARG A 514 11.51 -7.33 29.11
CA ARG A 514 12.96 -7.55 29.11
C ARG A 514 13.59 -7.02 27.82
N ALA A 515 13.01 -7.31 26.66
CA ALA A 515 13.48 -6.81 25.39
C ALA A 515 13.46 -5.27 25.33
N ALA A 516 12.48 -4.61 25.93
CA ALA A 516 12.45 -3.16 26.02
C ALA A 516 13.58 -2.57 26.89
N ALA A 517 13.90 -3.20 28.03
CA ALA A 517 14.99 -2.78 28.91
C ALA A 517 16.37 -3.04 28.27
N GLU A 518 16.53 -4.16 27.58
CA GLU A 518 17.73 -4.49 26.81
C GLU A 518 17.95 -3.47 25.68
N ARG A 519 16.90 -3.09 25.00
CA ARG A 519 16.93 -2.08 23.93
C ARG A 519 17.32 -0.69 24.42
N GLU A 520 16.89 -0.28 25.62
CA GLU A 520 17.31 0.99 26.22
C GLU A 520 18.80 0.99 26.53
N ALA A 521 19.34 -0.14 26.99
CA ALA A 521 20.76 -0.32 27.23
C ALA A 521 21.57 -0.30 25.90
N GLU A 522 21.06 -0.92 24.85
CA GLU A 522 21.68 -0.91 23.52
C GLU A 522 21.71 0.48 22.91
N LEU A 523 20.64 1.27 23.04
CA LEU A 523 20.60 2.68 22.62
C LEU A 523 21.64 3.55 23.35
N ALA A 524 21.79 3.34 24.65
CA ALA A 524 22.80 4.05 25.43
C ALA A 524 24.21 3.69 24.95
N TYR A 525 24.46 2.42 24.68
CA TYR A 525 25.71 1.95 24.13
C TYR A 525 26.01 2.48 22.73
N ALA A 526 25.03 2.44 21.83
CA ALA A 526 25.15 2.98 20.46
C ALA A 526 25.51 4.48 20.45
N ARG A 527 24.95 5.27 21.38
CA ARG A 527 25.34 6.68 21.56
C ARG A 527 26.80 6.82 21.94
N THR A 528 27.26 6.02 22.88
CA THR A 528 28.68 6.02 23.31
C THR A 528 29.62 5.63 22.16
N VAL A 529 29.23 4.67 21.32
CA VAL A 529 30.03 4.25 20.15
C VAL A 529 30.13 5.36 19.13
N LEU A 530 29.04 6.05 18.81
CA LEU A 530 29.02 7.17 17.87
C LEU A 530 29.87 8.35 18.38
N GLU A 531 29.80 8.66 19.67
CA GLU A 531 30.62 9.69 20.30
C GLU A 531 32.11 9.34 20.29
N THR A 532 32.49 8.07 20.48
CA THR A 532 33.86 7.61 20.57
C THR A 532 34.55 7.43 19.20
N THR A 533 33.81 7.00 18.19
CA THR A 533 34.36 6.68 16.86
C THR A 533 34.39 7.86 15.92
N ASN A 534 33.73 8.98 16.26
CA ASN A 534 33.56 10.16 15.39
C ASN A 534 33.07 9.79 13.98
N ALA A 535 32.44 8.59 13.82
CA ALA A 535 32.00 8.03 12.56
C ALA A 535 30.60 8.54 12.24
N GLY A 536 30.50 9.50 11.33
CA GLY A 536 29.28 9.78 10.63
C GLY A 536 28.25 10.64 11.34
N HIS A 537 28.64 11.76 11.96
CA HIS A 537 27.71 12.70 12.61
C HIS A 537 26.53 13.18 11.75
N GLU A 538 26.59 13.03 10.44
CA GLU A 538 25.52 13.41 9.51
C GLU A 538 24.73 12.23 8.93
N MET A 539 25.14 10.98 9.12
CA MET A 539 24.56 9.82 8.41
C MET A 539 24.01 8.69 9.27
N VAL A 540 24.34 8.61 10.57
CA VAL A 540 23.95 7.47 11.42
C VAL A 540 23.40 7.95 12.74
N SER A 541 22.12 7.65 13.03
CA SER A 541 21.56 7.88 14.36
C SER A 541 21.91 6.72 15.33
N ALA A 542 21.99 7.04 16.63
CA ALA A 542 22.24 6.04 17.67
C ALA A 542 21.18 4.91 17.65
N GLU A 543 19.97 5.25 17.23
CA GLU A 543 18.85 4.33 17.13
C GLU A 543 19.05 3.33 15.99
N LEU A 544 19.48 3.82 14.82
CA LEU A 544 19.78 2.96 13.67
C LEU A 544 20.92 1.98 13.99
N LEU A 545 21.90 2.44 14.76
CA LEU A 545 23.04 1.64 15.19
C LEU A 545 22.62 0.63 16.27
N ALA A 546 21.82 1.03 17.26
CA ALA A 546 21.30 0.16 18.31
C ALA A 546 20.40 -0.95 17.76
N ASP A 547 19.53 -0.63 16.79
CA ASP A 547 18.69 -1.62 16.12
C ASP A 547 19.48 -2.75 15.47
N ARG A 548 20.77 -2.49 15.19
CA ARG A 548 21.70 -3.43 14.56
C ARG A 548 22.67 -4.08 15.53
N PHE A 549 22.74 -3.61 16.77
CA PHE A 549 23.58 -4.21 17.82
C PHE A 549 22.88 -5.32 18.61
N SER A 550 21.56 -5.44 18.55
CA SER A 550 20.83 -6.41 19.35
C SER A 550 21.17 -7.85 18.94
N VAL A 551 21.71 -8.62 19.89
CA VAL A 551 22.17 -10.02 19.72
C VAL A 551 20.98 -10.96 19.53
N ASP A 552 19.84 -10.64 20.15
CA ASP A 552 18.54 -11.34 20.07
C ASP A 552 17.46 -10.45 19.44
N GLY A 553 17.87 -9.33 18.81
CA GLY A 553 16.95 -8.48 18.08
C GLY A 553 16.26 -9.28 16.99
N PRO A 554 14.98 -9.06 16.74
CA PRO A 554 14.27 -9.76 15.69
C PRO A 554 15.05 -9.57 14.38
N VAL A 555 15.43 -10.69 13.78
CA VAL A 555 16.05 -10.73 12.45
C VAL A 555 15.06 -10.07 11.49
N GLY A 556 15.37 -8.85 11.03
CA GLY A 556 14.52 -8.15 10.07
C GLY A 556 14.58 -6.62 10.18
N THR A 557 14.20 -5.97 9.12
CA THR A 557 14.03 -4.50 9.04
C THR A 557 12.88 -4.03 9.95
N VAL A 558 12.80 -2.73 10.22
CA VAL A 558 11.64 -2.13 10.95
C VAL A 558 10.33 -2.52 10.26
N ALA A 559 10.34 -2.56 8.93
CA ALA A 559 9.17 -2.94 8.14
C ALA A 559 8.76 -4.41 8.38
N GLU A 560 9.70 -5.36 8.35
CA GLU A 560 9.40 -6.78 8.59
C GLU A 560 8.87 -7.03 10.00
N ARG A 561 9.44 -6.37 11.00
CA ARG A 561 8.96 -6.44 12.39
C ARG A 561 7.55 -5.87 12.54
N ALA A 562 7.31 -4.73 11.93
CA ALA A 562 6.01 -4.06 12.00
C ALA A 562 4.89 -4.87 11.32
N VAL A 563 5.21 -5.59 10.24
CA VAL A 563 4.25 -6.50 9.58
C VAL A 563 3.91 -7.68 10.48
N ALA A 564 4.90 -8.23 11.19
CA ALA A 564 4.71 -9.39 12.05
C ALA A 564 4.01 -9.07 13.40
N ASP A 565 4.08 -7.83 13.84
CA ASP A 565 3.55 -7.39 15.14
C ASP A 565 2.20 -6.68 14.99
N ARG A 566 1.13 -7.36 15.39
CA ARG A 566 -0.23 -6.80 15.45
C ARG A 566 -0.33 -5.52 16.29
N THR A 567 0.51 -5.35 17.29
CA THR A 567 0.45 -4.22 18.23
C THR A 567 1.32 -3.05 17.81
N TRP A 568 2.05 -3.17 16.69
CA TRP A 568 2.94 -2.12 16.22
C TRP A 568 2.20 -0.81 15.96
N ALA A 569 2.72 0.27 16.54
CA ALA A 569 2.20 1.62 16.37
C ALA A 569 3.07 2.41 15.38
N TYR A 570 2.49 2.70 14.22
CA TYR A 570 3.17 3.49 13.18
C TYR A 570 3.21 4.97 13.52
N GLY A 571 4.27 5.65 13.09
CA GLY A 571 4.43 7.08 13.26
C GLY A 571 3.57 7.93 12.34
N HIS A 572 3.20 7.36 11.18
CA HIS A 572 2.27 7.95 10.21
C HIS A 572 1.57 6.83 9.42
N VAL A 573 0.31 7.04 9.08
CA VAL A 573 -0.47 6.11 8.25
C VAL A 573 -0.96 6.84 7.01
N VAL A 574 -0.71 6.26 5.86
CA VAL A 574 -1.23 6.72 4.56
C VAL A 574 -2.22 5.70 4.04
N VAL A 575 -3.40 6.14 3.67
CA VAL A 575 -4.44 5.25 3.11
C VAL A 575 -4.81 5.76 1.73
N ASP A 576 -4.60 4.94 0.71
CA ASP A 576 -5.12 5.22 -0.63
C ASP A 576 -6.48 4.52 -0.81
N GLU A 577 -7.34 5.09 -1.65
CA GLU A 577 -8.75 4.71 -1.81
C GLU A 577 -9.49 4.64 -0.45
N ALA A 578 -9.19 5.59 0.43
CA ALA A 578 -9.65 5.61 1.82
C ALA A 578 -11.18 5.57 1.99
N GLN A 579 -11.94 6.00 0.97
CA GLN A 579 -13.40 5.94 0.96
C GLN A 579 -13.95 4.51 0.96
N GLU A 580 -13.12 3.50 0.63
CA GLU A 580 -13.54 2.10 0.65
C GLU A 580 -13.63 1.50 2.05
N LEU A 581 -12.92 2.09 3.00
CA LEU A 581 -12.80 1.53 4.34
C LEU A 581 -14.09 1.63 5.13
N SER A 582 -14.42 0.53 5.81
CA SER A 582 -15.55 0.46 6.75
C SER A 582 -15.23 1.16 8.08
N ALA A 583 -16.27 1.46 8.86
CA ALA A 583 -16.10 2.05 10.19
C ALA A 583 -15.29 1.14 11.15
N MET A 584 -15.41 -0.18 11.02
CA MET A 584 -14.59 -1.13 11.77
C MET A 584 -13.13 -1.13 11.30
N ALA A 585 -12.86 -0.95 9.99
CA ALA A 585 -11.50 -0.83 9.47
C ALA A 585 -10.83 0.45 9.97
N TRP A 586 -11.54 1.57 10.04
CA TRP A 586 -11.04 2.81 10.64
C TRP A 586 -10.66 2.61 12.10
N ARG A 587 -11.46 1.89 12.88
CA ARG A 587 -11.18 1.57 14.28
C ARG A 587 -9.90 0.74 14.44
N LEU A 588 -9.62 -0.20 13.53
CA LEU A 588 -8.36 -0.94 13.49
C LEU A 588 -7.19 0.02 13.22
N LEU A 589 -7.30 0.88 12.20
CA LEU A 589 -6.23 1.81 11.83
C LEU A 589 -5.92 2.85 12.92
N GLU A 590 -6.93 3.27 13.69
CA GLU A 590 -6.71 4.14 14.86
C GLU A 590 -5.76 3.50 15.89
N ARG A 591 -5.89 2.20 16.11
CA ARG A 591 -4.97 1.46 17.00
C ARG A 591 -3.56 1.38 16.45
N ARG A 592 -3.42 1.27 15.11
CA ARG A 592 -2.12 1.27 14.43
C ARG A 592 -1.44 2.64 14.42
N CYS A 593 -2.18 3.73 14.64
CA CYS A 593 -1.65 5.08 14.68
C CYS A 593 -2.25 5.89 15.85
N PRO A 594 -1.84 5.62 17.10
CA PRO A 594 -2.37 6.32 18.28
C PRO A 594 -2.14 7.83 18.25
N SER A 595 -1.12 8.29 17.53
CA SER A 595 -0.84 9.72 17.30
C SER A 595 -1.88 10.39 16.40
N ARG A 596 -2.70 9.60 15.67
CA ARG A 596 -3.65 10.08 14.65
C ARG A 596 -3.01 10.91 13.55
N SER A 597 -1.72 10.70 13.30
CA SER A 597 -0.99 11.31 12.18
C SER A 597 -1.30 10.51 10.91
N MET A 598 -2.29 10.95 10.13
CA MET A 598 -2.78 10.19 8.98
C MET A 598 -2.93 11.07 7.74
N THR A 599 -2.67 10.49 6.58
CA THR A 599 -2.98 11.05 5.26
C THR A 599 -3.94 10.11 4.56
N LEU A 600 -5.16 10.56 4.34
CA LEU A 600 -6.25 9.79 3.73
C LEU A 600 -6.50 10.34 2.35
N VAL A 601 -6.30 9.52 1.34
CA VAL A 601 -6.43 9.91 -0.06
C VAL A 601 -7.56 9.14 -0.68
N GLY A 602 -8.48 9.82 -1.35
CA GLY A 602 -9.63 9.14 -1.93
C GLY A 602 -10.60 10.06 -2.67
N ASP A 603 -11.70 9.44 -3.07
CA ASP A 603 -12.81 10.11 -3.72
C ASP A 603 -14.14 9.45 -3.32
N VAL A 604 -14.95 10.15 -2.54
CA VAL A 604 -16.24 9.59 -2.10
C VAL A 604 -17.20 9.28 -3.27
N ALA A 605 -17.03 9.94 -4.42
CA ALA A 605 -17.80 9.62 -5.63
C ALA A 605 -17.38 8.29 -6.28
N GLN A 606 -16.21 7.76 -5.94
CA GLN A 606 -15.71 6.46 -6.42
C GLN A 606 -15.93 5.32 -5.42
N THR A 607 -16.71 5.51 -4.34
CA THR A 607 -16.95 4.46 -3.35
C THR A 607 -17.75 3.31 -3.95
N SER A 608 -17.14 2.12 -4.01
CA SER A 608 -17.76 0.87 -4.50
C SER A 608 -18.18 -0.07 -3.38
N SER A 609 -17.53 0.03 -2.21
CA SER A 609 -17.86 -0.80 -1.04
C SER A 609 -19.20 -0.38 -0.43
N GLU A 610 -20.07 -1.37 -0.16
CA GLU A 610 -21.31 -1.13 0.58
C GLU A 610 -21.07 -0.69 2.03
N ALA A 611 -19.90 -1.06 2.59
CA ALA A 611 -19.44 -0.63 3.91
C ALA A 611 -18.64 0.68 3.88
N GLY A 612 -18.34 1.21 2.70
CA GLY A 612 -17.50 2.38 2.50
C GLY A 612 -18.19 3.71 2.83
N ALA A 613 -17.43 4.78 2.79
CA ALA A 613 -17.85 6.11 3.16
C ALA A 613 -18.86 6.72 2.17
N HIS A 614 -19.86 7.40 2.69
CA HIS A 614 -20.76 8.27 1.92
C HIS A 614 -20.29 9.74 1.97
N SER A 615 -19.58 10.11 3.02
CA SER A 615 -18.90 11.41 3.18
C SER A 615 -17.73 11.27 4.15
N TRP A 616 -16.74 12.12 4.01
CA TRP A 616 -15.59 12.15 4.93
C TRP A 616 -16.00 12.46 6.37
N ALA A 617 -16.96 13.38 6.57
CA ALA A 617 -17.47 13.70 7.89
C ALA A 617 -18.05 12.46 8.59
N GLN A 618 -18.90 11.69 7.88
CA GLN A 618 -19.48 10.45 8.43
C GLN A 618 -18.42 9.40 8.76
N ALA A 619 -17.41 9.24 7.90
CA ALA A 619 -16.37 8.24 8.09
C ALA A 619 -15.45 8.57 9.26
N LEU A 620 -15.12 9.86 9.45
CA LEU A 620 -14.10 10.31 10.38
C LEU A 620 -14.62 10.80 11.73
N GLN A 621 -15.90 11.23 11.82
CA GLN A 621 -16.50 11.70 13.07
C GLN A 621 -16.32 10.72 14.25
N PRO A 622 -16.49 9.39 14.08
CA PRO A 622 -16.29 8.44 15.18
C PRO A 622 -14.83 8.33 15.66
N LEU A 623 -13.87 8.78 14.84
CA LEU A 623 -12.43 8.62 15.07
C LEU A 623 -11.77 9.85 15.68
N VAL A 624 -12.04 11.02 15.08
CA VAL A 624 -11.28 12.25 15.35
C VAL A 624 -12.18 13.46 15.60
N ASP A 625 -13.50 13.27 15.68
CA ASP A 625 -14.47 14.34 15.72
C ASP A 625 -14.25 15.32 14.55
N ASP A 626 -14.14 16.62 14.81
CA ASP A 626 -13.88 17.64 13.79
C ASP A 626 -12.37 17.94 13.59
N ARG A 627 -11.46 17.12 14.13
CA ARG A 627 -10.01 17.34 14.08
C ARG A 627 -9.37 16.77 12.83
N TRP A 628 -9.92 17.08 11.66
CA TRP A 628 -9.37 16.71 10.37
C TRP A 628 -9.40 17.90 9.42
N ARG A 629 -8.58 17.85 8.37
CA ARG A 629 -8.49 18.89 7.35
C ARG A 629 -8.78 18.27 6.00
N LEU A 630 -9.54 19.00 5.18
CA LEU A 630 -9.82 18.64 3.80
C LEU A 630 -8.98 19.50 2.87
N GLU A 631 -8.27 18.87 1.96
CA GLU A 631 -7.63 19.48 0.82
C GLU A 631 -8.20 18.84 -0.45
N GLU A 632 -8.49 19.66 -1.46
CA GLU A 632 -9.09 19.20 -2.70
C GLU A 632 -8.09 19.34 -3.86
N LEU A 633 -8.00 18.29 -4.70
CA LEU A 633 -7.32 18.31 -5.98
C LEU A 633 -8.33 18.60 -7.07
N THR A 634 -8.22 19.76 -7.70
CA THR A 634 -9.25 20.31 -8.60
C THR A 634 -8.92 20.08 -10.08
N VAL A 635 -7.69 19.70 -10.40
CA VAL A 635 -7.20 19.59 -11.79
C VAL A 635 -6.98 18.13 -12.15
N ASN A 636 -7.57 17.71 -13.27
CA ASN A 636 -7.40 16.37 -13.84
C ASN A 636 -6.38 16.40 -14.98
N TYR A 637 -5.22 15.82 -14.74
CA TYR A 637 -4.10 15.77 -15.68
C TYR A 637 -4.17 14.57 -16.63
N ARG A 638 -4.93 13.53 -16.31
CA ARG A 638 -4.85 12.23 -16.95
C ARG A 638 -6.02 11.93 -17.89
N THR A 639 -7.25 11.98 -17.38
CA THR A 639 -8.43 11.60 -18.13
C THR A 639 -8.78 12.71 -19.11
N PRO A 640 -8.88 12.42 -20.43
CA PRO A 640 -9.29 13.40 -21.41
C PRO A 640 -10.66 14.00 -21.13
N ALA A 641 -10.87 15.28 -21.47
CA ALA A 641 -12.12 15.99 -21.24
C ALA A 641 -13.33 15.27 -21.85
N ARG A 642 -13.16 14.66 -23.02
CA ARG A 642 -14.21 13.91 -23.73
C ARG A 642 -14.69 12.70 -22.93
N ILE A 643 -13.78 11.95 -22.33
CA ILE A 643 -14.09 10.81 -21.46
C ILE A 643 -14.65 11.29 -20.11
N ALA A 644 -14.03 12.32 -19.52
CA ALA A 644 -14.45 12.87 -18.23
C ALA A 644 -15.88 13.41 -18.26
N ARG A 645 -16.31 13.99 -19.40
CA ARG A 645 -17.69 14.47 -19.61
C ARG A 645 -18.69 13.32 -19.51
N VAL A 646 -18.49 12.24 -20.26
CA VAL A 646 -19.37 11.06 -20.22
C VAL A 646 -19.46 10.49 -18.80
N ALA A 647 -18.34 10.41 -18.10
CA ALA A 647 -18.31 9.93 -16.72
C ALA A 647 -19.07 10.86 -15.75
N ALA A 648 -18.95 12.18 -15.90
CA ALA A 648 -19.67 13.16 -15.11
C ALA A 648 -21.19 13.13 -15.37
N ASP A 649 -21.59 12.99 -16.62
CA ASP A 649 -23.01 12.93 -17.03
C ASP A 649 -23.70 11.68 -16.45
N VAL A 650 -22.99 10.55 -16.38
CA VAL A 650 -23.48 9.32 -15.72
C VAL A 650 -23.72 9.55 -14.21
N LEU A 651 -22.81 10.22 -13.50
CA LEU A 651 -22.99 10.54 -12.07
C LEU A 651 -24.17 11.49 -11.86
N ALA A 652 -24.27 12.54 -12.71
CA ALA A 652 -25.34 13.50 -12.64
C ALA A 652 -26.72 12.83 -12.89
N ALA A 653 -26.79 11.92 -13.87
CA ALA A 653 -28.01 11.15 -14.16
C ALA A 653 -28.40 10.21 -13.01
N ALA A 654 -27.43 9.74 -12.24
CA ALA A 654 -27.65 8.94 -11.03
C ALA A 654 -27.97 9.78 -9.78
N GLY A 655 -28.00 11.13 -9.89
CA GLY A 655 -28.29 12.02 -8.77
C GLY A 655 -27.16 12.13 -7.74
N ILE A 656 -25.92 11.77 -8.13
CA ILE A 656 -24.73 11.88 -7.26
C ILE A 656 -24.14 13.29 -7.42
N ASP A 657 -24.17 14.07 -6.34
CA ASP A 657 -23.55 15.40 -6.31
C ASP A 657 -22.03 15.28 -6.18
N ALA A 658 -21.37 15.17 -7.33
CA ALA A 658 -19.91 15.14 -7.42
C ALA A 658 -19.42 16.37 -8.20
N ARG A 659 -18.33 16.97 -7.75
CA ARG A 659 -17.62 18.03 -8.49
C ARG A 659 -16.47 17.39 -9.27
N PRO A 660 -16.63 17.10 -10.57
CA PRO A 660 -15.57 16.54 -11.37
C PRO A 660 -14.42 17.53 -11.49
N PRO A 661 -13.15 17.07 -11.42
CA PRO A 661 -11.99 17.94 -11.60
C PRO A 661 -11.91 18.45 -13.05
N THR A 662 -11.33 19.63 -13.23
CA THR A 662 -11.18 20.26 -14.55
C THR A 662 -10.10 19.56 -15.36
N PRO A 663 -10.42 18.96 -16.53
CA PRO A 663 -9.43 18.29 -17.37
C PRO A 663 -8.53 19.32 -18.08
N VAL A 664 -7.21 19.06 -18.14
CA VAL A 664 -6.24 19.88 -18.89
C VAL A 664 -6.05 19.39 -20.33
N ARG A 665 -6.52 18.17 -20.67
CA ARG A 665 -6.40 17.59 -22.02
C ARG A 665 -7.76 17.38 -22.64
N GLU A 666 -7.93 17.80 -23.89
CA GLU A 666 -9.17 17.52 -24.63
C GLU A 666 -9.26 16.04 -25.03
N GLY A 667 -8.15 15.44 -25.44
CA GLY A 667 -8.08 14.09 -26.00
C GLY A 667 -8.27 14.07 -27.51
N GLU A 668 -7.62 13.12 -28.18
CA GLU A 668 -7.67 12.98 -29.64
C GLU A 668 -8.88 12.17 -30.12
N HIS A 669 -9.41 11.29 -29.24
CA HIS A 669 -10.43 10.32 -29.60
C HIS A 669 -11.72 10.55 -28.82
N GLU A 670 -12.86 10.55 -29.54
CA GLU A 670 -14.19 10.51 -28.91
C GLU A 670 -14.46 9.11 -28.37
N PRO A 671 -15.14 8.97 -27.21
CA PRO A 671 -15.74 7.72 -26.80
C PRO A 671 -16.72 7.20 -27.86
N VAL A 672 -16.68 5.91 -28.13
CA VAL A 672 -17.54 5.28 -29.14
C VAL A 672 -18.31 4.10 -28.54
N ALA A 673 -19.56 3.92 -29.00
CA ALA A 673 -20.39 2.77 -28.65
C ALA A 673 -20.43 1.78 -29.83
N VAL A 674 -20.28 0.51 -29.54
CA VAL A 674 -20.34 -0.59 -30.52
C VAL A 674 -21.36 -1.62 -30.06
N LEU A 675 -22.26 -2.00 -30.94
CA LEU A 675 -23.29 -2.98 -30.63
C LEU A 675 -22.67 -4.40 -30.62
N LEU A 676 -22.90 -5.16 -29.56
CA LEU A 676 -22.50 -6.56 -29.46
C LEU A 676 -23.38 -7.43 -30.41
N ASP A 677 -22.72 -8.35 -31.10
CA ASP A 677 -23.46 -9.37 -31.89
C ASP A 677 -24.25 -10.26 -30.93
N ALA A 678 -25.56 -10.36 -31.16
CA ALA A 678 -26.44 -11.15 -30.31
C ALA A 678 -26.13 -12.66 -30.35
N THR A 679 -25.45 -13.13 -31.40
CA THR A 679 -25.14 -14.57 -31.60
C THR A 679 -23.77 -14.93 -31.02
N ASP A 680 -22.78 -14.05 -31.12
CA ASP A 680 -21.46 -14.23 -30.60
C ASP A 680 -20.88 -12.90 -30.05
N PRO A 681 -21.29 -12.47 -28.88
CA PRO A 681 -20.78 -11.23 -28.27
C PRO A 681 -19.27 -11.25 -28.02
N ALA A 682 -18.70 -12.43 -27.75
CA ALA A 682 -17.26 -12.57 -27.49
C ALA A 682 -16.43 -12.32 -28.76
N ALA A 683 -16.96 -12.64 -29.94
CA ALA A 683 -16.33 -12.34 -31.23
C ALA A 683 -16.25 -10.83 -31.46
N THR A 684 -17.28 -10.06 -31.09
CA THR A 684 -17.25 -8.59 -31.16
C THR A 684 -16.18 -8.01 -30.23
N VAL A 685 -16.08 -8.49 -28.99
CA VAL A 685 -15.01 -8.10 -28.05
C VAL A 685 -13.62 -8.40 -28.64
N LEU A 686 -13.43 -9.59 -29.23
CA LEU A 686 -12.16 -9.97 -29.87
C LEU A 686 -11.82 -9.06 -31.06
N ALA A 687 -12.82 -8.71 -31.89
CA ALA A 687 -12.64 -7.82 -33.04
C ALA A 687 -12.16 -6.43 -32.58
N GLU A 688 -12.81 -5.88 -31.53
CA GLU A 688 -12.40 -4.58 -30.98
C GLU A 688 -11.02 -4.62 -30.32
N VAL A 689 -10.66 -5.68 -29.59
CA VAL A 689 -9.30 -5.83 -29.07
C VAL A 689 -8.28 -5.82 -30.20
N ARG A 690 -8.53 -6.53 -31.32
CA ARG A 690 -7.64 -6.55 -32.49
C ARG A 690 -7.53 -5.20 -33.18
N GLU A 691 -8.59 -4.43 -33.19
CA GLU A 691 -8.61 -3.11 -33.77
C GLU A 691 -7.85 -2.09 -32.92
N GLN A 692 -8.07 -2.10 -31.60
CA GLN A 692 -7.47 -1.08 -30.71
C GLN A 692 -5.99 -1.33 -30.43
N LEU A 693 -5.56 -2.58 -30.32
CA LEU A 693 -4.22 -2.95 -29.89
C LEU A 693 -3.08 -2.33 -30.73
N PRO A 694 -3.13 -2.28 -32.09
CA PRO A 694 -2.08 -1.68 -32.91
C PRO A 694 -1.90 -0.17 -32.67
N HIS A 695 -2.94 0.50 -32.20
CA HIS A 695 -2.94 1.96 -32.01
C HIS A 695 -2.28 2.40 -30.70
N LEU A 696 -1.91 1.48 -29.83
CA LEU A 696 -1.41 1.79 -28.48
C LEU A 696 0.11 2.00 -28.40
N GLY A 697 0.85 1.72 -29.48
CA GLY A 697 2.31 1.98 -29.51
C GLY A 697 3.09 1.30 -28.38
N GLY A 698 2.64 0.14 -27.89
CA GLY A 698 3.20 -0.55 -26.75
C GLY A 698 2.50 -0.22 -25.41
N GLY A 699 1.43 0.57 -25.41
CA GLY A 699 0.55 0.82 -24.28
C GLY A 699 -0.35 -0.37 -23.95
N ARG A 700 -1.29 -0.18 -23.00
CA ARG A 700 -2.10 -1.25 -22.41
C ARG A 700 -3.59 -1.06 -22.69
N LEU A 701 -4.25 -2.19 -22.88
CA LEU A 701 -5.69 -2.29 -23.08
C LEU A 701 -6.33 -3.08 -21.93
N ALA A 702 -7.43 -2.55 -21.37
CA ALA A 702 -8.29 -3.31 -20.48
C ALA A 702 -9.65 -3.62 -21.12
N VAL A 703 -10.10 -4.87 -20.96
CA VAL A 703 -11.49 -5.27 -21.16
C VAL A 703 -12.14 -5.33 -19.78
N LEU A 704 -13.07 -4.43 -19.51
CA LEU A 704 -13.75 -4.30 -18.21
C LEU A 704 -15.17 -4.86 -18.29
N THR A 705 -15.53 -5.69 -17.33
CA THR A 705 -16.84 -6.36 -17.26
C THR A 705 -17.50 -6.13 -15.91
N ALA A 706 -18.80 -6.31 -15.83
CA ALA A 706 -19.53 -6.18 -14.57
C ALA A 706 -19.15 -7.26 -13.54
N ARG A 707 -18.71 -8.46 -13.97
CA ARG A 707 -18.49 -9.63 -13.10
C ARG A 707 -17.33 -10.49 -13.60
N GLU A 708 -16.75 -11.29 -12.71
CA GLU A 708 -15.76 -12.33 -13.09
C GLU A 708 -16.45 -13.50 -13.82
N ASP A 709 -17.63 -13.93 -13.33
CA ASP A 709 -18.38 -15.06 -13.83
C ASP A 709 -19.45 -14.66 -14.86
N GLY A 710 -19.91 -15.64 -15.64
CA GLY A 710 -20.92 -15.47 -16.66
C GLY A 710 -20.38 -15.49 -18.10
N PRO A 711 -21.25 -15.48 -19.11
CA PRO A 711 -20.87 -15.57 -20.53
C PRO A 711 -19.97 -14.41 -20.99
N LEU A 712 -20.25 -13.20 -20.51
CA LEU A 712 -19.45 -11.98 -20.74
C LEU A 712 -18.65 -11.57 -19.51
N GLY A 713 -18.50 -12.47 -18.52
CA GLY A 713 -17.65 -12.23 -17.35
C GLY A 713 -16.17 -12.25 -17.71
N ALA A 714 -15.36 -11.59 -16.87
CA ALA A 714 -13.93 -11.44 -17.14
C ALA A 714 -13.21 -12.79 -17.33
N GLY A 715 -13.56 -13.83 -16.56
CA GLY A 715 -12.99 -15.17 -16.68
C GLY A 715 -13.29 -15.84 -18.02
N ALA A 716 -14.52 -15.70 -18.53
CA ALA A 716 -14.92 -16.28 -19.81
C ALA A 716 -14.25 -15.55 -20.98
N LEU A 717 -14.29 -14.22 -20.99
CA LEU A 717 -13.64 -13.41 -22.02
C LEU A 717 -12.11 -13.58 -22.03
N ARG A 718 -11.48 -13.68 -20.87
CA ARG A 718 -10.04 -13.95 -20.75
C ARG A 718 -9.67 -15.28 -21.43
N ARG A 719 -10.42 -16.35 -21.19
CA ARG A 719 -10.19 -17.65 -21.84
C ARG A 719 -10.38 -17.56 -23.37
N SER A 720 -11.44 -16.89 -23.82
CA SER A 720 -11.74 -16.72 -25.26
C SER A 720 -10.61 -15.92 -25.95
N LEU A 721 -10.23 -14.78 -25.40
CA LEU A 721 -9.18 -13.93 -25.97
C LEU A 721 -7.81 -14.61 -25.98
N ARG A 722 -7.47 -15.35 -24.92
CA ARG A 722 -6.21 -16.13 -24.88
C ARG A 722 -6.15 -17.24 -25.91
N ALA A 723 -7.28 -17.85 -26.26
CA ALA A 723 -7.34 -18.87 -27.30
C ALA A 723 -7.20 -18.26 -28.70
N ALA A 724 -7.61 -17.00 -28.90
CA ALA A 724 -7.71 -16.36 -30.22
C ALA A 724 -6.58 -15.37 -30.55
N LEU A 725 -5.78 -14.96 -29.57
CA LEU A 725 -4.68 -14.01 -29.70
C LEU A 725 -3.32 -14.71 -29.46
N PRO A 726 -2.22 -14.13 -29.97
CA PRO A 726 -0.87 -14.68 -29.76
C PRO A 726 -0.54 -14.90 -28.28
N ALA A 727 0.31 -15.88 -28.01
CA ALA A 727 0.76 -16.17 -26.64
C ALA A 727 1.35 -14.92 -25.98
N ARG A 728 1.03 -14.71 -24.69
CA ARG A 728 1.43 -13.55 -23.87
C ARG A 728 0.79 -12.20 -24.24
N THR A 729 -0.12 -12.16 -25.21
CA THR A 729 -0.87 -10.91 -25.49
C THR A 729 -1.88 -10.62 -24.39
N VAL A 730 -2.55 -11.65 -23.85
CA VAL A 730 -3.57 -11.51 -22.82
C VAL A 730 -3.05 -12.04 -21.49
N ALA A 731 -3.25 -11.30 -20.45
CA ALA A 731 -2.88 -11.62 -19.07
C ALA A 731 -3.33 -13.04 -18.65
N ALA A 732 -2.49 -13.77 -17.94
CA ALA A 732 -2.78 -15.11 -17.47
C ALA A 732 -3.83 -15.13 -16.37
N GLY A 733 -3.80 -14.14 -15.50
CA GLY A 733 -4.73 -13.89 -14.40
C GLY A 733 -4.97 -12.41 -14.19
N HIS A 734 -5.72 -12.08 -13.18
CA HIS A 734 -5.99 -10.68 -12.81
C HIS A 734 -4.76 -9.95 -12.23
N ASP A 735 -3.76 -10.69 -11.75
CA ASP A 735 -2.52 -10.14 -11.16
C ASP A 735 -1.39 -9.92 -12.18
N ASP A 736 -1.57 -10.37 -13.43
CA ASP A 736 -0.59 -10.24 -14.49
C ASP A 736 -0.82 -8.93 -15.25
N LEU A 737 -0.14 -7.87 -14.82
CA LEU A 737 -0.17 -6.56 -15.48
C LEU A 737 0.92 -6.37 -16.55
N ASP A 738 1.76 -7.36 -16.81
CA ASP A 738 2.82 -7.24 -17.83
C ASP A 738 2.33 -7.50 -19.24
N ALA A 739 1.17 -8.14 -19.39
CA ALA A 739 0.56 -8.39 -20.68
C ALA A 739 -0.07 -7.13 -21.29
N PRO A 740 -0.04 -6.97 -22.63
CA PRO A 740 -0.66 -5.85 -23.32
C PRO A 740 -2.17 -5.73 -23.10
N VAL A 741 -2.88 -6.85 -22.89
CA VAL A 741 -4.33 -6.90 -22.68
C VAL A 741 -4.65 -7.53 -21.34
N SER A 742 -5.33 -6.77 -20.48
CA SER A 742 -5.88 -7.24 -19.21
C SER A 742 -7.40 -7.40 -19.32
N VAL A 743 -7.97 -8.48 -18.73
CA VAL A 743 -9.41 -8.70 -18.67
C VAL A 743 -9.83 -8.79 -17.22
N LEU A 744 -10.59 -7.81 -16.74
CA LEU A 744 -10.86 -7.60 -15.32
C LEU A 744 -12.36 -7.27 -15.10
N ASP A 745 -12.88 -7.62 -13.92
CA ASP A 745 -14.09 -6.95 -13.46
C ASP A 745 -13.79 -5.51 -13.01
N VAL A 746 -14.80 -4.63 -13.04
CA VAL A 746 -14.66 -3.19 -12.78
C VAL A 746 -14.04 -2.92 -11.39
N ARG A 747 -14.37 -3.71 -10.37
CA ARG A 747 -13.86 -3.47 -9.01
C ARG A 747 -12.37 -3.77 -8.90
N ARG A 748 -11.87 -4.77 -9.64
CA ARG A 748 -10.43 -5.11 -9.70
C ARG A 748 -9.62 -4.12 -10.54
N ALA A 749 -10.27 -3.37 -11.43
CA ALA A 749 -9.62 -2.30 -12.19
C ALA A 749 -9.37 -1.02 -11.37
N LYS A 750 -9.82 -0.97 -10.13
CA LYS A 750 -9.68 0.20 -9.26
C LYS A 750 -8.23 0.48 -8.94
N GLY A 751 -7.83 1.75 -8.99
CA GLY A 751 -6.42 2.16 -8.84
C GLY A 751 -5.54 1.92 -10.07
N LEU A 752 -5.99 1.14 -11.06
CA LEU A 752 -5.25 0.87 -12.29
C LEU A 752 -5.60 1.86 -13.41
N GLU A 753 -4.74 1.91 -14.44
CA GLU A 753 -4.90 2.80 -15.59
C GLU A 753 -4.51 2.10 -16.87
N PHE A 754 -5.22 2.40 -17.94
CA PHE A 754 -5.03 1.78 -19.25
C PHE A 754 -5.12 2.83 -20.37
N ASP A 755 -4.31 2.67 -21.42
CA ASP A 755 -4.35 3.56 -22.58
C ASP A 755 -5.67 3.42 -23.32
N ALA A 756 -6.18 2.19 -23.42
CA ALA A 756 -7.53 1.93 -23.95
C ALA A 756 -8.36 1.08 -22.99
N VAL A 757 -9.64 1.39 -22.90
CA VAL A 757 -10.63 0.60 -22.16
C VAL A 757 -11.75 0.18 -23.09
N LEU A 758 -12.06 -1.11 -23.09
CA LEU A 758 -13.26 -1.70 -23.66
C LEU A 758 -14.21 -2.04 -22.51
N LEU A 759 -15.27 -1.27 -22.35
CA LEU A 759 -16.27 -1.48 -21.30
C LEU A 759 -17.42 -2.33 -21.86
N VAL A 760 -17.59 -3.53 -21.33
CA VAL A 760 -18.59 -4.50 -21.77
C VAL A 760 -19.83 -4.41 -20.90
N GLU A 761 -21.00 -4.22 -21.53
CA GLU A 761 -22.31 -4.15 -20.89
C GLU A 761 -22.39 -3.17 -19.71
N PRO A 762 -22.26 -1.85 -19.95
CA PRO A 762 -22.29 -0.85 -18.89
C PRO A 762 -23.62 -0.86 -18.10
N ALA A 763 -24.72 -1.30 -18.69
CA ALA A 763 -26.00 -1.45 -18.00
C ALA A 763 -25.93 -2.51 -16.88
N GLU A 764 -25.18 -3.60 -17.08
CA GLU A 764 -24.94 -4.60 -16.03
C GLU A 764 -24.09 -4.04 -14.87
N VAL A 765 -23.12 -3.18 -15.18
CA VAL A 765 -22.32 -2.49 -14.16
C VAL A 765 -23.22 -1.58 -13.32
N LEU A 766 -24.07 -0.78 -13.97
CA LEU A 766 -25.01 0.12 -13.29
C LEU A 766 -25.97 -0.63 -12.35
N HIS A 767 -26.45 -1.81 -12.75
CA HIS A 767 -27.41 -2.60 -11.97
C HIS A 767 -26.77 -3.51 -10.92
N ARG A 768 -25.47 -3.44 -10.70
CA ARG A 768 -24.73 -4.34 -9.77
C ARG A 768 -24.99 -4.07 -8.27
N GLY A 769 -25.86 -3.19 -7.91
CA GLY A 769 -26.20 -2.85 -6.51
C GLY A 769 -26.35 -1.35 -6.30
N SER A 770 -26.35 -0.92 -5.06
CA SER A 770 -26.56 0.50 -4.69
C SER A 770 -25.42 1.42 -5.19
N ARG A 771 -24.24 0.86 -5.47
CA ARG A 771 -23.02 1.56 -5.92
C ARG A 771 -22.73 1.41 -7.42
N GLY A 772 -23.67 0.88 -8.21
CA GLY A 772 -23.45 0.63 -9.65
C GLY A 772 -23.02 1.86 -10.44
N ALA A 773 -23.56 3.05 -10.13
CA ALA A 773 -23.16 4.30 -10.78
C ALA A 773 -21.71 4.70 -10.43
N ASN A 774 -21.28 4.48 -9.20
CA ASN A 774 -19.91 4.72 -8.77
C ASN A 774 -18.96 3.74 -9.48
N ASP A 775 -19.32 2.44 -9.56
CA ASP A 775 -18.54 1.43 -10.27
C ASP A 775 -18.41 1.79 -11.76
N LEU A 776 -19.49 2.27 -12.38
CA LEU A 776 -19.50 2.71 -13.78
C LEU A 776 -18.61 3.95 -13.99
N TYR A 777 -18.67 4.93 -13.09
CA TYR A 777 -17.78 6.09 -13.09
C TYR A 777 -16.31 5.69 -13.00
N VAL A 778 -15.98 4.74 -12.12
CA VAL A 778 -14.64 4.17 -12.02
C VAL A 778 -14.22 3.54 -13.34
N ALA A 779 -15.05 2.69 -13.96
CA ALA A 779 -14.75 2.00 -15.20
C ALA A 779 -14.43 2.97 -16.35
N LEU A 780 -15.27 3.99 -16.53
CA LEU A 780 -15.11 5.00 -17.57
C LEU A 780 -13.79 5.79 -17.42
N THR A 781 -13.44 6.11 -16.20
CA THR A 781 -12.26 6.94 -15.89
C THR A 781 -10.94 6.18 -15.82
N ARG A 782 -10.95 4.86 -16.09
CA ARG A 782 -9.69 4.07 -16.23
C ARG A 782 -8.99 4.30 -17.57
N ALA A 783 -9.71 4.81 -18.58
CA ALA A 783 -9.15 5.12 -19.88
C ALA A 783 -8.35 6.43 -19.87
N THR A 784 -7.12 6.40 -20.41
CA THR A 784 -6.28 7.59 -20.51
C THR A 784 -6.19 8.15 -21.92
N GLN A 785 -6.61 7.38 -22.95
CA GLN A 785 -6.60 7.80 -24.35
C GLN A 785 -7.88 7.40 -25.09
N ARG A 786 -8.31 6.15 -25.02
CA ARG A 786 -9.41 5.59 -25.81
C ARG A 786 -10.44 4.86 -24.94
N LEU A 787 -11.70 5.11 -25.21
CA LEU A 787 -12.83 4.45 -24.56
C LEU A 787 -13.78 3.89 -25.61
N VAL A 788 -13.99 2.57 -25.57
CA VAL A 788 -14.96 1.86 -26.41
C VAL A 788 -15.99 1.20 -25.50
N ILE A 789 -17.25 1.41 -25.77
CA ILE A 789 -18.37 0.86 -25.00
C ILE A 789 -19.04 -0.22 -25.83
N LEU A 790 -19.04 -1.45 -25.34
CA LEU A 790 -19.60 -2.62 -25.99
C LEU A 790 -20.91 -2.99 -25.31
N HIS A 791 -22.03 -2.94 -26.04
CA HIS A 791 -23.34 -3.11 -25.44
C HIS A 791 -24.32 -3.87 -26.35
N ALA A 792 -25.18 -4.66 -25.75
CA ALA A 792 -26.39 -5.21 -26.35
C ALA A 792 -27.64 -4.60 -25.71
N GLN A 793 -27.55 -4.25 -24.41
CA GLN A 793 -28.61 -3.55 -23.70
C GLN A 793 -28.57 -2.04 -24.01
N PRO A 794 -29.65 -1.29 -23.78
CA PRO A 794 -29.65 0.18 -23.87
C PRO A 794 -28.54 0.78 -22.98
N LEU A 795 -27.88 1.81 -23.48
CA LEU A 795 -26.89 2.53 -22.71
C LEU A 795 -27.50 3.16 -21.45
N PRO A 796 -26.75 3.19 -20.33
CA PRO A 796 -27.17 3.86 -19.10
C PRO A 796 -27.54 5.34 -19.33
N PRO A 797 -28.45 5.91 -18.51
CA PRO A 797 -28.77 7.34 -18.55
C PRO A 797 -27.48 8.18 -18.34
N GLY A 798 -27.36 9.27 -19.10
CA GLY A 798 -26.17 10.13 -19.08
C GLY A 798 -24.99 9.63 -19.93
N MET A 799 -25.05 8.42 -20.49
CA MET A 799 -24.02 7.90 -21.40
C MET A 799 -24.41 8.20 -22.87
N ASP A 800 -24.28 9.47 -23.24
CA ASP A 800 -24.53 9.91 -24.62
C ASP A 800 -23.25 9.83 -25.44
N VAL A 801 -23.08 8.70 -26.14
CA VAL A 801 -21.89 8.35 -26.90
C VAL A 801 -22.25 7.99 -28.32
N ALA A 802 -21.49 8.46 -29.30
CA ALA A 802 -21.73 8.19 -30.71
C ALA A 802 -21.63 6.68 -31.01
N GLY A 803 -22.63 6.10 -31.70
CA GLY A 803 -22.57 4.72 -32.18
C GLY A 803 -21.63 4.57 -33.38
N ARG A 804 -20.93 3.42 -33.45
CA ARG A 804 -20.10 3.00 -34.59
C ARG A 804 -20.68 1.72 -35.23
#